data_53346d9f6683cf94816383f4a5c737f8
#
_entry.id   53346d9f6683cf94816383f4a5c737f8
#
_cell.length_a   1.000
_cell.length_b   1.000
_cell.length_c   1.000
_cell.angle_alpha   90.00
_cell.angle_beta   90.00
_cell.angle_gamma   90.00
#
_symmetry.space_group_name_H-M   'P 1'
#
loop_
_entity.id
_entity.type
_entity.pdbx_description
1 polymer ?
#
loop_
_entity_poly.entity_id
_entity_poly.type
_entity_poly.pdbx_seq_one_letter_code
_entity_poly.pdbx_strand_id
1 'polypeptide(L)'
;MKRRVLFSAALLAVSLGISAQKAMKAPAGGKAISDELIGIFFEDISSSTDGGLYAELVQNGSFEYSPAERDGWGAGTAWKQVRPGHSLGTLEVRKCKGIHPNNPTYMRLHTERVKEYYDYKGWKGFGIQNDGFEGISVKAGEKYDLSLFMRNVSGEGKFVRVALVEPQGWGKDPKLLADTYINVESNDWQKYETVLAPDSTCQKAALQILVLNLGDLDVDMVSLMPQDTYKGHGLRKDLAQALADLQPKFMRFPGGCVVHGGGDGFWNTYRWKTTLGPKEQRKSLKNTWGYHQSMGLGYFEYFQFCEDLGMEPVPILPAGVSCQGTNGGWGMWPTQAQDVAPMSEMDEWVAEAIDLIEWANGDPATNKWAKMRADAGHPKPFNLKYLGIGNEEKISPEFCERFKYIYERVTKAHPEIIIVGTAGPGSHKDNPDYEAGWKLADELGMPIIDEHYYEPNSYFLKSRQYDAYPRDRKTKVYLGEYAAKDKKLIDALAEGLYLLHVERNGDVVSMTSYAPLFARKNATNWNPDLIYFDNERPFLTCSYYVQQMFGQSSGQYYYGDCVSFEGDAPGIEQPQEDVHYGQSVILNVKTRKLFVKICNASGEPKTANVNLSRFGLKKMATKTSLSGNANDENNYDAQPIAPKKEQIKAAKKMKVELAPYSMVMYEYSL
;
A
#
# COMPACT_ATOMS: atom_id res chain seq x y z
N MET A 1 52.64 -1.11 -32.92
CA MET A 1 51.54 -0.30 -33.51
C MET A 1 50.20 -0.88 -33.08
N LYS A 2 49.57 -0.32 -32.01
CA LYS A 2 48.25 -0.69 -31.53
C LYS A 2 47.29 0.42 -31.89
N ARG A 3 46.36 0.20 -32.82
CA ARG A 3 45.27 1.12 -33.14
C ARG A 3 44.18 0.98 -32.06
N ARG A 4 43.96 2.05 -31.31
CA ARG A 4 42.77 2.24 -30.48
C ARG A 4 41.62 2.73 -31.36
N VAL A 5 40.53 1.97 -31.40
CA VAL A 5 39.28 2.41 -32.00
C VAL A 5 38.46 3.04 -30.88
N LEU A 6 38.25 4.35 -30.95
CA LEU A 6 37.30 5.06 -30.10
C LEU A 6 35.88 4.89 -30.69
N PHE A 7 34.97 4.26 -29.94
CA PHE A 7 33.55 4.36 -30.22
C PHE A 7 32.99 5.55 -29.43
N SER A 8 32.65 6.60 -30.16
CA SER A 8 31.87 7.73 -29.62
C SER A 8 30.39 7.32 -29.67
N ALA A 9 29.79 7.03 -28.51
CA ALA A 9 28.35 6.91 -28.36
C ALA A 9 27.77 8.32 -28.18
N ALA A 10 27.12 8.84 -29.20
CA ALA A 10 26.32 10.05 -29.10
C ALA A 10 24.97 9.69 -28.43
N LEU A 11 24.81 10.03 -27.16
CA LEU A 11 23.51 10.06 -26.51
C LEU A 11 22.69 11.22 -27.07
N LEU A 12 21.70 10.93 -27.91
CA LEU A 12 20.63 11.87 -28.22
C LEU A 12 19.70 11.97 -27.00
N ALA A 13 19.91 12.99 -26.19
CA ALA A 13 18.92 13.40 -25.19
C ALA A 13 17.77 14.11 -25.95
N VAL A 14 16.69 13.35 -26.20
CA VAL A 14 15.41 13.94 -26.59
C VAL A 14 14.80 14.56 -25.35
N SER A 15 15.09 15.81 -25.07
CA SER A 15 14.34 16.61 -24.11
C SER A 15 12.94 16.85 -24.71
N LEU A 16 11.95 16.04 -24.30
CA LEU A 16 10.55 16.39 -24.45
C LEU A 16 10.31 17.64 -23.59
N GLY A 17 10.44 18.80 -24.20
CA GLY A 17 9.99 20.05 -23.63
C GLY A 17 8.48 19.99 -23.44
N ILE A 18 8.02 19.54 -22.29
CA ILE A 18 6.66 19.81 -21.82
C ILE A 18 6.63 21.32 -21.57
N SER A 19 6.19 22.06 -22.57
CA SER A 19 5.82 23.47 -22.41
C SER A 19 4.78 23.51 -21.31
N ALA A 20 5.12 24.03 -20.14
CA ALA A 20 4.20 24.25 -19.05
C ALA A 20 3.06 25.14 -19.55
N GLN A 21 1.96 24.56 -19.97
CA GLN A 21 0.82 25.27 -20.48
C GLN A 21 0.28 26.12 -19.34
N LYS A 22 0.27 27.45 -19.49
CA LYS A 22 -0.18 28.38 -18.46
C LYS A 22 -1.58 27.95 -17.97
N ALA A 23 -1.74 27.76 -16.65
CA ALA A 23 -3.02 27.38 -16.04
C ALA A 23 -4.12 28.36 -16.51
N MET A 24 -5.30 27.80 -16.79
CA MET A 24 -6.42 28.63 -17.20
C MET A 24 -7.02 29.35 -15.97
N LYS A 25 -7.62 30.52 -16.19
CA LYS A 25 -8.42 31.19 -15.17
C LYS A 25 -9.75 30.45 -15.00
N ALA A 26 -10.11 30.09 -13.77
CA ALA A 26 -11.40 29.48 -13.49
C ALA A 26 -12.55 30.47 -13.79
N PRO A 27 -13.64 30.04 -14.47
CA PRO A 27 -14.85 30.84 -14.62
C PRO A 27 -15.45 31.22 -13.26
N ALA A 28 -16.22 32.30 -13.21
CA ALA A 28 -16.90 32.75 -12.00
C ALA A 28 -17.87 31.68 -11.45
N GLY A 29 -18.05 31.65 -10.14
CA GLY A 29 -18.93 30.74 -9.41
C GLY A 29 -18.28 29.42 -8.99
N GLY A 30 -16.97 29.24 -9.29
CA GLY A 30 -16.20 28.07 -8.79
C GLY A 30 -15.76 28.28 -7.34
N LYS A 31 -16.02 27.30 -6.49
CA LYS A 31 -15.48 27.22 -5.14
C LYS A 31 -14.13 26.50 -5.19
N ALA A 32 -13.09 27.11 -4.60
CA ALA A 32 -11.78 26.46 -4.49
C ALA A 32 -11.87 25.26 -3.53
N ILE A 33 -11.26 24.16 -3.95
CA ILE A 33 -11.18 22.90 -3.18
C ILE A 33 -9.74 22.37 -3.24
N SER A 34 -9.43 21.41 -2.37
CA SER A 34 -8.14 20.73 -2.39
C SER A 34 -7.94 19.96 -3.71
N ASP A 35 -6.79 20.10 -4.34
CA ASP A 35 -6.40 19.30 -5.50
C ASP A 35 -5.66 17.99 -5.10
N GLU A 36 -5.44 17.80 -3.81
CA GLU A 36 -4.93 16.57 -3.19
C GLU A 36 -6.04 15.76 -2.50
N LEU A 37 -7.31 15.96 -2.90
CA LEU A 37 -8.47 15.41 -2.20
C LEU A 37 -8.52 13.89 -2.19
N ILE A 38 -8.09 13.22 -3.26
CA ILE A 38 -8.21 11.76 -3.43
C ILE A 38 -6.82 11.11 -3.39
N GLY A 39 -6.56 10.30 -2.38
CA GLY A 39 -5.35 9.52 -2.20
C GLY A 39 -5.63 8.04 -1.90
N ILE A 40 -4.62 7.36 -1.41
CA ILE A 40 -4.70 5.95 -0.97
C ILE A 40 -4.11 5.78 0.43
N PHE A 41 -4.63 4.77 1.14
CA PHE A 41 -4.16 4.33 2.44
C PHE A 41 -3.58 2.93 2.32
N PHE A 42 -2.32 2.74 2.67
CA PHE A 42 -1.67 1.44 2.70
C PHE A 42 -1.37 1.00 4.12
N GLU A 43 -1.82 -0.18 4.47
CA GLU A 43 -1.47 -0.88 5.69
C GLU A 43 -1.20 -2.35 5.38
N ASP A 44 -0.23 -2.94 6.06
CA ASP A 44 0.00 -4.38 5.99
C ASP A 44 -0.92 -5.12 6.96
N ILE A 45 -2.21 -5.21 6.60
CA ILE A 45 -3.30 -5.75 7.44
C ILE A 45 -3.76 -7.15 7.02
N SER A 46 -3.75 -7.46 5.75
CA SER A 46 -4.26 -8.72 5.18
C SER A 46 -3.19 -9.36 4.30
N SER A 47 -1.96 -9.49 4.83
CA SER A 47 -0.78 -9.98 4.11
C SER A 47 -0.56 -9.24 2.78
N SER A 48 -0.68 -7.91 2.84
CA SER A 48 -0.62 -7.05 1.67
C SER A 48 0.79 -6.69 1.23
N THR A 49 1.81 -6.89 2.10
CA THR A 49 3.21 -6.59 1.79
C THR A 49 3.94 -7.82 1.25
N ASP A 50 4.40 -8.73 2.12
CA ASP A 50 5.17 -9.91 1.71
C ASP A 50 4.28 -10.90 0.93
N GLY A 51 4.69 -11.24 -0.29
CA GLY A 51 3.86 -12.01 -1.22
C GLY A 51 2.63 -11.26 -1.77
N GLY A 52 2.56 -9.94 -1.50
CA GLY A 52 1.58 -9.00 -2.01
C GLY A 52 2.25 -7.92 -2.86
N LEU A 53 2.15 -6.64 -2.43
CA LEU A 53 2.73 -5.51 -3.17
C LEU A 53 4.25 -5.60 -3.30
N TYR A 54 4.96 -6.11 -2.29
CA TYR A 54 6.37 -6.46 -2.39
C TYR A 54 6.51 -7.76 -3.17
N ALA A 55 7.24 -7.73 -4.29
CA ALA A 55 7.27 -8.81 -5.28
C ALA A 55 8.12 -10.03 -4.88
N GLU A 56 8.51 -10.18 -3.61
CA GLU A 56 9.23 -11.34 -3.09
C GLU A 56 8.39 -12.61 -3.21
N LEU A 57 8.96 -13.64 -3.84
CA LEU A 57 8.29 -14.92 -4.08
C LEU A 57 8.61 -15.98 -3.02
N VAL A 58 9.68 -15.81 -2.25
CA VAL A 58 10.09 -16.73 -1.19
C VAL A 58 9.47 -16.31 0.14
N GLN A 59 8.70 -17.19 0.76
CA GLN A 59 8.17 -16.98 2.09
C GLN A 59 9.20 -17.38 3.14
N ASN A 60 9.38 -16.54 4.19
CA ASN A 60 10.31 -16.81 5.29
C ASN A 60 11.76 -17.08 4.81
N GLY A 61 12.25 -16.25 3.87
CA GLY A 61 13.60 -16.40 3.34
C GLY A 61 14.73 -16.14 4.34
N SER A 62 14.42 -15.40 5.42
CA SER A 62 15.33 -15.09 6.54
C SER A 62 15.26 -16.08 7.71
N PHE A 63 14.36 -17.06 7.69
CA PHE A 63 14.13 -18.02 8.78
C PHE A 63 13.78 -17.38 10.14
N GLU A 64 13.27 -16.14 10.15
CA GLU A 64 12.96 -15.40 11.39
C GLU A 64 11.53 -15.61 11.90
N TYR A 65 10.67 -16.40 11.20
CA TYR A 65 9.33 -16.68 11.71
C TYR A 65 9.37 -17.35 13.09
N SER A 66 8.41 -16.98 13.95
CA SER A 66 8.41 -17.35 15.35
C SER A 66 7.03 -17.85 15.80
N PRO A 67 6.95 -18.79 16.77
CA PRO A 67 5.69 -19.18 17.41
C PRO A 67 4.98 -18.02 18.12
N ALA A 68 5.70 -16.95 18.49
CA ALA A 68 5.09 -15.75 19.07
C ALA A 68 4.24 -14.96 18.07
N GLU A 69 4.40 -15.19 16.77
CA GLU A 69 3.64 -14.52 15.72
C GLU A 69 2.34 -15.25 15.39
N ARG A 70 2.43 -16.58 15.26
CA ARG A 70 1.30 -17.44 14.96
C ARG A 70 1.56 -18.86 15.48
N ASP A 71 0.54 -19.47 16.06
CA ASP A 71 0.62 -20.86 16.51
C ASP A 71 1.05 -21.79 15.37
N GLY A 72 2.02 -22.66 15.67
CA GLY A 72 2.60 -23.59 14.69
C GLY A 72 3.67 -23.01 13.77
N TRP A 73 3.94 -21.72 13.86
CA TRP A 73 5.05 -21.11 13.13
C TRP A 73 6.40 -21.29 13.83
N GLY A 74 7.46 -21.25 13.06
CA GLY A 74 8.85 -21.29 13.52
C GLY A 74 9.81 -21.04 12.38
N ALA A 75 11.09 -21.03 12.64
CA ALA A 75 12.13 -20.73 11.65
C ALA A 75 12.08 -21.61 10.37
N GLY A 76 11.59 -22.85 10.51
CA GLY A 76 11.40 -23.75 9.37
C GLY A 76 10.06 -23.59 8.63
N THR A 77 9.18 -22.70 9.06
CA THR A 77 7.89 -22.48 8.41
C THR A 77 8.09 -22.05 6.95
N ALA A 78 7.27 -22.57 6.04
CA ALA A 78 7.36 -22.48 4.58
C ALA A 78 8.52 -23.27 3.95
N TRP A 79 9.39 -23.89 4.74
CA TRP A 79 10.46 -24.72 4.27
C TRP A 79 10.23 -26.20 4.60
N LYS A 80 10.44 -27.07 3.62
CA LYS A 80 10.34 -28.53 3.82
C LYS A 80 11.63 -29.21 3.32
N GLN A 81 12.00 -30.27 4.04
CA GLN A 81 13.15 -31.10 3.64
C GLN A 81 12.84 -31.85 2.36
N VAL A 82 13.80 -31.87 1.43
CA VAL A 82 13.77 -32.66 0.20
C VAL A 82 15.01 -33.55 0.08
N ARG A 83 14.81 -34.78 -0.42
CA ARG A 83 15.84 -35.82 -0.50
C ARG A 83 15.82 -36.54 -1.86
N PRO A 84 16.02 -35.83 -2.96
CA PRO A 84 16.09 -36.47 -4.27
C PRO A 84 17.12 -37.61 -4.30
N GLY A 85 16.82 -38.67 -5.04
CA GLY A 85 17.72 -39.84 -5.19
C GLY A 85 17.98 -40.58 -3.88
N HIS A 86 17.10 -40.49 -2.87
CA HIS A 86 17.32 -41.07 -1.52
C HIS A 86 18.60 -40.55 -0.83
N SER A 87 18.99 -39.31 -1.09
CA SER A 87 20.04 -38.63 -0.34
C SER A 87 19.66 -38.51 1.13
N LEU A 88 20.61 -38.44 2.05
CA LEU A 88 20.37 -38.36 3.50
C LEU A 88 21.07 -37.15 4.06
N GLY A 89 20.43 -36.59 5.11
CA GLY A 89 20.94 -35.46 5.87
C GLY A 89 19.96 -34.99 6.89
N THR A 90 20.32 -33.95 7.63
CA THR A 90 19.50 -33.28 8.65
C THR A 90 19.44 -31.77 8.44
N LEU A 91 18.38 -31.16 8.93
CA LEU A 91 18.19 -29.72 8.96
C LEU A 91 18.28 -29.24 10.39
N GLU A 92 19.01 -28.17 10.62
CA GLU A 92 19.13 -27.55 11.95
C GLU A 92 18.92 -26.05 11.87
N VAL A 93 17.99 -25.52 12.68
CA VAL A 93 17.86 -24.09 12.90
C VAL A 93 18.97 -23.60 13.83
N ARG A 94 19.68 -22.59 13.44
CA ARG A 94 20.80 -21.99 14.17
C ARG A 94 20.58 -20.51 14.43
N LYS A 95 21.11 -20.01 15.56
CA LYS A 95 21.10 -18.58 15.93
C LYS A 95 22.49 -18.03 16.31
N CYS A 96 23.51 -18.87 16.21
CA CYS A 96 24.89 -18.50 16.59
C CYS A 96 25.66 -18.04 15.35
N LYS A 97 26.22 -16.83 15.39
CA LYS A 97 26.94 -16.23 14.26
C LYS A 97 26.08 -16.11 13.00
N GLY A 98 24.85 -15.61 13.16
CA GLY A 98 23.99 -15.23 12.06
C GLY A 98 24.58 -14.09 11.23
N ILE A 99 23.92 -13.75 10.15
CA ILE A 99 24.42 -12.74 9.19
C ILE A 99 24.43 -11.33 9.79
N HIS A 100 23.43 -11.01 10.60
CA HIS A 100 23.31 -9.72 11.29
C HIS A 100 22.57 -9.89 12.63
N PRO A 101 22.80 -9.04 13.63
CA PRO A 101 22.05 -9.10 14.91
C PRO A 101 20.52 -9.00 14.75
N ASN A 102 20.03 -8.30 13.73
CA ASN A 102 18.60 -8.22 13.41
C ASN A 102 18.05 -9.46 12.70
N ASN A 103 18.91 -10.27 12.07
CA ASN A 103 18.59 -11.53 11.40
C ASN A 103 19.57 -12.61 11.89
N PRO A 104 19.43 -13.07 13.15
CA PRO A 104 20.35 -14.03 13.75
C PRO A 104 20.08 -15.49 13.34
N THR A 105 18.90 -15.78 12.79
CA THR A 105 18.44 -17.16 12.54
C THR A 105 18.78 -17.58 11.12
N TYR A 106 19.28 -18.80 10.96
CA TYR A 106 19.58 -19.38 9.66
C TYR A 106 19.39 -20.90 9.66
N MET A 107 19.35 -21.53 8.49
CA MET A 107 19.21 -22.97 8.32
C MET A 107 20.57 -23.61 8.01
N ARG A 108 20.94 -24.64 8.77
CA ARG A 108 22.07 -25.53 8.46
C ARG A 108 21.58 -26.78 7.77
N LEU A 109 22.15 -27.10 6.61
CA LEU A 109 21.95 -28.32 5.86
C LEU A 109 23.15 -29.22 6.09
N HIS A 110 22.98 -30.30 6.85
CA HIS A 110 24.02 -31.34 7.01
C HIS A 110 23.73 -32.48 6.05
N THR A 111 24.63 -32.69 5.08
CA THR A 111 24.50 -33.75 4.06
C THR A 111 25.39 -34.92 4.42
N GLU A 112 24.77 -36.04 4.75
CA GLU A 112 25.47 -37.31 5.13
C GLU A 112 25.73 -38.20 3.93
N ARG A 113 24.83 -38.20 2.95
CA ARG A 113 24.92 -39.01 1.75
C ARG A 113 24.23 -38.38 0.57
N VAL A 114 24.88 -38.30 -0.55
CA VAL A 114 24.30 -37.99 -1.87
C VAL A 114 24.28 -39.26 -2.69
N LYS A 115 23.11 -39.70 -3.13
CA LYS A 115 22.93 -40.92 -3.88
C LYS A 115 22.11 -40.69 -5.14
N GLU A 116 22.54 -41.27 -6.26
CA GLU A 116 21.74 -41.44 -7.46
C GLU A 116 21.08 -42.83 -7.40
N TYR A 117 19.79 -42.91 -7.60
CA TYR A 117 19.09 -44.17 -7.83
C TYR A 117 19.05 -44.43 -9.33
N TYR A 118 19.04 -45.69 -9.74
CA TYR A 118 19.14 -46.09 -11.15
C TYR A 118 18.12 -45.47 -12.08
N ASP A 119 16.96 -45.07 -11.56
CA ASP A 119 15.86 -44.51 -12.32
C ASP A 119 15.69 -42.98 -12.16
N TYR A 120 16.46 -42.34 -11.30
CA TYR A 120 16.40 -40.89 -11.06
C TYR A 120 17.35 -40.13 -11.99
N LYS A 121 16.91 -39.77 -13.16
CA LYS A 121 17.60 -39.06 -14.25
C LYS A 121 18.39 -37.80 -13.81
N GLY A 122 19.35 -37.98 -12.88
CA GLY A 122 20.22 -36.91 -12.39
C GLY A 122 19.62 -36.01 -11.33
N TRP A 123 18.41 -36.29 -10.79
CA TRP A 123 17.85 -35.56 -9.67
C TRP A 123 18.39 -36.12 -8.36
N LYS A 124 19.34 -35.40 -7.73
CA LYS A 124 20.05 -35.84 -6.52
C LYS A 124 20.32 -34.67 -5.60
N GLY A 125 20.75 -34.93 -4.39
CA GLY A 125 21.14 -33.95 -3.37
C GLY A 125 20.25 -34.01 -2.15
N PHE A 126 20.68 -33.31 -1.10
CA PHE A 126 19.92 -33.11 0.12
C PHE A 126 19.68 -31.63 0.31
N GLY A 127 18.47 -31.24 0.70
CA GLY A 127 18.20 -29.82 0.86
C GLY A 127 16.81 -29.46 1.31
N ILE A 128 16.40 -28.25 0.93
CA ILE A 128 15.16 -27.62 1.33
C ILE A 128 14.36 -27.12 0.12
N GLN A 129 13.05 -27.04 0.27
CA GLN A 129 12.13 -26.50 -0.71
C GLN A 129 11.23 -25.46 -0.08
N ASN A 130 11.01 -24.36 -0.79
CA ASN A 130 10.05 -23.32 -0.47
C ASN A 130 8.94 -23.30 -1.51
N ASP A 131 7.70 -23.33 -1.06
CA ASP A 131 6.53 -23.27 -1.95
C ASP A 131 6.00 -21.84 -2.13
N GLY A 132 6.71 -20.82 -1.60
CA GLY A 132 6.29 -19.44 -1.63
C GLY A 132 5.02 -19.19 -0.81
N PHE A 133 4.27 -18.19 -1.22
CA PHE A 133 2.98 -17.83 -0.63
C PHE A 133 1.84 -18.57 -1.34
N GLU A 134 1.64 -19.86 -1.02
CA GLU A 134 0.66 -20.77 -1.65
C GLU A 134 0.99 -21.15 -3.12
N GLY A 135 2.26 -21.18 -3.46
CA GLY A 135 2.82 -21.44 -4.77
C GLY A 135 3.60 -20.24 -5.32
N ILE A 136 4.68 -20.52 -6.03
CA ILE A 136 5.45 -19.50 -6.75
C ILE A 136 4.90 -19.43 -8.18
N SER A 137 4.36 -18.27 -8.57
CA SER A 137 3.90 -18.07 -9.96
C SER A 137 5.07 -17.60 -10.83
N VAL A 138 5.42 -18.38 -11.84
CA VAL A 138 6.47 -18.03 -12.81
C VAL A 138 5.94 -18.12 -14.25
N LYS A 139 6.51 -17.29 -15.13
CA LYS A 139 6.14 -17.23 -16.55
C LYS A 139 7.30 -17.60 -17.45
N ALA A 140 7.01 -18.34 -18.51
CA ALA A 140 8.00 -18.75 -19.50
C ALA A 140 8.76 -17.56 -20.08
N GLY A 141 10.10 -17.64 -20.04
CA GLY A 141 10.99 -16.63 -20.62
C GLY A 141 11.17 -15.36 -19.78
N GLU A 142 10.40 -15.16 -18.70
CA GLU A 142 10.68 -14.10 -17.73
C GLU A 142 11.91 -14.46 -16.87
N LYS A 143 12.56 -13.45 -16.34
CA LYS A 143 13.76 -13.59 -15.51
C LYS A 143 13.46 -13.28 -14.06
N TYR A 144 14.07 -14.06 -13.19
CA TYR A 144 13.93 -13.95 -11.75
C TYR A 144 15.32 -13.84 -11.12
N ASP A 145 15.55 -12.74 -10.40
CA ASP A 145 16.79 -12.55 -9.64
C ASP A 145 16.73 -13.39 -8.37
N LEU A 146 17.61 -14.36 -8.28
CA LEU A 146 17.85 -15.18 -7.10
C LEU A 146 19.00 -14.58 -6.32
N SER A 147 18.81 -14.32 -5.04
CA SER A 147 19.90 -14.03 -4.12
C SER A 147 19.76 -14.83 -2.83
N LEU A 148 20.88 -15.26 -2.27
CA LEU A 148 20.91 -15.95 -0.99
C LEU A 148 22.30 -15.81 -0.36
N PHE A 149 22.35 -15.86 0.97
CA PHE A 149 23.61 -15.91 1.67
C PHE A 149 23.93 -17.34 2.06
N MET A 150 25.15 -17.75 1.80
CA MET A 150 25.64 -19.09 2.14
C MET A 150 27.05 -19.02 2.69
N ARG A 151 27.42 -20.03 3.51
CA ARG A 151 28.80 -20.31 3.89
C ARG A 151 29.03 -21.82 4.02
N ASN A 152 30.21 -22.25 3.64
CA ASN A 152 30.72 -23.60 3.91
C ASN A 152 31.11 -23.70 5.38
N VAL A 153 30.72 -24.74 6.07
CA VAL A 153 30.99 -24.89 7.52
C VAL A 153 32.01 -26.02 7.75
N SER A 154 32.00 -27.04 6.92
CA SER A 154 32.84 -28.20 7.14
C SER A 154 33.30 -28.86 5.84
N GLY A 155 34.57 -29.29 5.82
CA GLY A 155 35.14 -30.08 4.72
C GLY A 155 35.42 -29.26 3.46
N GLU A 156 35.33 -29.90 2.32
CA GLU A 156 35.50 -29.30 0.99
C GLU A 156 34.38 -28.29 0.70
N GLY A 157 34.61 -27.42 -0.28
CA GLY A 157 33.59 -26.48 -0.78
C GLY A 157 32.29 -27.20 -1.15
N LYS A 158 31.16 -26.52 -1.02
CA LYS A 158 29.84 -27.09 -1.30
C LYS A 158 29.41 -26.77 -2.71
N PHE A 159 28.97 -27.81 -3.40
CA PHE A 159 28.36 -27.71 -4.71
C PHE A 159 26.84 -27.72 -4.55
N VAL A 160 26.18 -26.57 -4.84
CA VAL A 160 24.78 -26.35 -4.57
C VAL A 160 24.03 -26.19 -5.89
N ARG A 161 22.94 -26.93 -6.07
CA ARG A 161 21.96 -26.71 -7.13
C ARG A 161 20.78 -25.91 -6.56
N VAL A 162 20.43 -24.83 -7.22
CA VAL A 162 19.17 -24.10 -6.94
C VAL A 162 18.27 -24.26 -8.15
N ALA A 163 17.05 -24.74 -7.94
CA ALA A 163 16.13 -25.08 -9.02
C ALA A 163 14.71 -24.57 -8.75
N LEU A 164 14.11 -24.00 -9.79
CA LEU A 164 12.66 -23.82 -9.88
C LEU A 164 12.05 -25.09 -10.46
N VAL A 165 11.05 -25.63 -9.76
CA VAL A 165 10.41 -26.89 -10.13
C VAL A 165 8.91 -26.79 -10.07
N GLU A 166 8.22 -27.57 -10.91
CA GLU A 166 6.79 -27.83 -10.77
C GLU A 166 6.62 -29.14 -9.99
N PRO A 167 6.12 -29.10 -8.73
CA PRO A 167 5.91 -30.30 -7.94
C PRO A 167 4.92 -31.24 -8.62
N GLN A 168 5.31 -32.52 -8.71
CA GLN A 168 4.49 -33.55 -9.33
C GLN A 168 3.85 -34.44 -8.30
N GLY A 169 2.95 -34.84 -7.91
CA GLY A 169 2.36 -35.69 -6.85
C GLY A 169 3.36 -36.69 -6.23
N TRP A 170 2.91 -37.35 -5.21
CA TRP A 170 3.71 -38.28 -4.41
C TRP A 170 4.39 -39.37 -5.29
N GLY A 171 5.69 -39.59 -5.06
CA GLY A 171 6.51 -40.61 -5.77
C GLY A 171 6.94 -40.25 -7.20
N LYS A 172 6.69 -39.02 -7.65
CA LYS A 172 7.15 -38.52 -8.94
C LYS A 172 8.24 -37.45 -8.77
N ASP A 173 9.22 -37.46 -9.66
CA ASP A 173 10.19 -36.38 -9.75
C ASP A 173 9.49 -35.08 -10.15
N PRO A 174 9.89 -33.94 -9.60
CA PRO A 174 9.35 -32.65 -10.03
C PRO A 174 9.80 -32.35 -11.47
N LYS A 175 8.98 -31.62 -12.21
CA LYS A 175 9.38 -31.09 -13.51
C LYS A 175 10.30 -29.89 -13.29
N LEU A 176 11.49 -29.93 -13.90
CA LEU A 176 12.42 -28.81 -13.90
C LEU A 176 11.87 -27.68 -14.77
N LEU A 177 11.90 -26.45 -14.24
CA LEU A 177 11.55 -25.22 -14.95
C LEU A 177 12.78 -24.36 -15.26
N ALA A 178 13.70 -24.25 -14.29
CA ALA A 178 15.00 -23.59 -14.42
C ALA A 178 15.92 -24.06 -13.31
N ASP A 179 17.23 -24.07 -13.53
CA ASP A 179 18.21 -24.30 -12.47
C ASP A 179 19.52 -23.55 -12.69
N THR A 180 20.31 -23.52 -11.63
CA THR A 180 21.67 -23.01 -11.61
C THR A 180 22.51 -23.77 -10.59
N TYR A 181 23.84 -23.66 -10.70
CA TYR A 181 24.78 -24.30 -9.80
C TYR A 181 25.74 -23.27 -9.20
N ILE A 182 25.97 -23.37 -7.91
CA ILE A 182 26.78 -22.43 -7.12
C ILE A 182 27.84 -23.21 -6.36
N ASN A 183 29.10 -22.77 -6.44
CA ASN A 183 30.17 -23.27 -5.60
C ASN A 183 30.33 -22.37 -4.38
N VAL A 184 30.23 -22.95 -3.18
CA VAL A 184 30.35 -22.23 -1.90
C VAL A 184 31.65 -22.66 -1.22
N GLU A 185 32.71 -21.88 -1.40
CA GLU A 185 34.03 -22.14 -0.86
C GLU A 185 34.26 -21.45 0.50
N SER A 186 33.71 -20.27 0.70
CA SER A 186 33.96 -19.43 1.86
C SER A 186 33.36 -20.02 3.14
N ASN A 187 34.12 -19.93 4.24
CA ASN A 187 33.63 -20.22 5.60
C ASN A 187 32.95 -19.02 6.26
N ASP A 188 33.03 -17.84 5.63
CA ASP A 188 32.31 -16.64 6.01
C ASP A 188 31.08 -16.46 5.15
N TRP A 189 30.05 -15.81 5.68
CA TRP A 189 28.86 -15.47 4.93
C TRP A 189 29.20 -14.69 3.65
N GLN A 190 28.75 -15.21 2.51
CA GLN A 190 28.85 -14.57 1.21
C GLN A 190 27.48 -14.50 0.57
N LYS A 191 27.19 -13.38 -0.09
CA LYS A 191 26.01 -13.22 -0.94
C LYS A 191 26.28 -13.84 -2.31
N TYR A 192 25.40 -14.72 -2.76
CA TYR A 192 25.41 -15.30 -4.09
C TYR A 192 24.20 -14.78 -4.87
N GLU A 193 24.43 -14.33 -6.07
CA GLU A 193 23.40 -13.75 -6.94
C GLU A 193 23.47 -14.41 -8.32
N THR A 194 22.29 -14.74 -8.86
CA THR A 194 22.15 -15.33 -10.19
C THR A 194 20.75 -15.11 -10.72
N VAL A 195 20.50 -15.47 -11.97
CA VAL A 195 19.20 -15.32 -12.63
C VAL A 195 18.65 -16.69 -13.00
N LEU A 196 17.40 -16.94 -12.64
CA LEU A 196 16.64 -18.10 -13.12
C LEU A 196 15.66 -17.65 -14.21
N ALA A 197 15.59 -18.41 -15.31
CA ALA A 197 14.69 -18.14 -16.43
C ALA A 197 13.92 -19.42 -16.76
N PRO A 198 12.69 -19.61 -16.25
CA PRO A 198 11.90 -20.80 -16.50
C PRO A 198 11.53 -20.92 -17.99
N ASP A 199 11.58 -22.15 -18.50
CA ASP A 199 11.21 -22.49 -19.87
C ASP A 199 9.70 -22.63 -20.09
N SER A 200 8.94 -22.77 -19.02
CA SER A 200 7.50 -22.91 -19.04
C SER A 200 6.81 -22.14 -17.91
N THR A 201 5.60 -21.67 -18.17
CA THR A 201 4.74 -21.00 -17.17
C THR A 201 4.21 -22.02 -16.17
N CYS A 202 4.32 -21.71 -14.89
CA CYS A 202 3.80 -22.51 -13.80
C CYS A 202 3.26 -21.60 -12.68
N GLN A 203 2.03 -21.84 -12.23
CA GLN A 203 1.38 -21.05 -11.19
C GLN A 203 1.71 -21.53 -9.78
N LYS A 204 2.20 -22.77 -9.65
CA LYS A 204 2.52 -23.42 -8.37
C LYS A 204 3.91 -24.04 -8.40
N ALA A 205 4.88 -23.28 -8.87
CA ALA A 205 6.27 -23.68 -8.78
C ALA A 205 6.77 -23.64 -7.34
N ALA A 206 7.89 -24.27 -7.10
CA ALA A 206 8.63 -24.26 -5.84
C ALA A 206 10.11 -24.02 -6.09
N LEU A 207 10.79 -23.41 -5.13
CA LEU A 207 12.25 -23.22 -5.15
C LEU A 207 12.92 -24.31 -4.32
N GLN A 208 13.86 -25.06 -4.91
CA GLN A 208 14.68 -26.06 -4.22
C GLN A 208 16.13 -25.60 -4.11
N ILE A 209 16.74 -25.79 -2.93
CA ILE A 209 18.18 -25.61 -2.68
C ILE A 209 18.75 -26.97 -2.27
N LEU A 210 19.59 -27.55 -3.11
CA LEU A 210 20.09 -28.91 -2.98
C LEU A 210 21.62 -28.94 -2.88
N VAL A 211 22.15 -29.46 -1.78
CA VAL A 211 23.60 -29.71 -1.62
C VAL A 211 23.96 -31.06 -2.28
N LEU A 212 24.95 -31.05 -3.17
CA LEU A 212 25.31 -32.17 -4.03
C LEU A 212 26.57 -32.92 -3.56
N ASN A 213 27.17 -32.54 -2.44
CA ASN A 213 28.29 -33.22 -1.80
C ASN A 213 28.13 -33.23 -0.27
N LEU A 214 29.04 -33.87 0.45
CA LEU A 214 28.92 -34.12 1.89
C LEU A 214 29.32 -32.92 2.74
N GLY A 215 28.81 -32.87 3.97
CA GLY A 215 29.15 -31.89 5.01
C GLY A 215 28.09 -30.82 5.22
N ASP A 216 28.48 -29.71 5.85
CA ASP A 216 27.56 -28.67 6.35
C ASP A 216 27.58 -27.42 5.47
N LEU A 217 26.41 -26.96 5.12
CA LEU A 217 26.15 -25.65 4.48
C LEU A 217 25.19 -24.85 5.34
N ASP A 218 25.53 -23.62 5.64
CA ASP A 218 24.59 -22.64 6.22
C ASP A 218 23.98 -21.79 5.10
N VAL A 219 22.67 -21.55 5.21
CA VAL A 219 21.86 -20.77 4.23
C VAL A 219 20.99 -19.78 4.97
N ASP A 220 20.92 -18.54 4.45
CA ASP A 220 20.10 -17.46 5.00
C ASP A 220 19.68 -16.47 3.91
N MET A 221 18.71 -15.59 4.20
CA MET A 221 18.27 -14.49 3.35
C MET A 221 18.01 -14.90 1.90
N VAL A 222 17.24 -15.97 1.72
CA VAL A 222 16.87 -16.47 0.38
C VAL A 222 15.79 -15.58 -0.21
N SER A 223 16.04 -15.07 -1.40
CA SER A 223 15.13 -14.17 -2.13
C SER A 223 15.02 -14.59 -3.60
N LEU A 224 13.82 -14.50 -4.14
CA LEU A 224 13.54 -14.72 -5.56
C LEU A 224 12.60 -13.62 -6.05
N MET A 225 13.13 -12.67 -6.81
CA MET A 225 12.40 -11.48 -7.27
C MET A 225 12.23 -11.50 -8.80
N PRO A 226 11.03 -11.27 -9.35
CA PRO A 226 10.90 -11.05 -10.79
C PRO A 226 11.66 -9.79 -11.20
N GLN A 227 12.34 -9.81 -12.36
CA GLN A 227 12.96 -8.59 -12.92
C GLN A 227 11.89 -7.61 -13.44
N ASP A 228 10.75 -8.13 -13.94
CA ASP A 228 9.63 -7.30 -14.39
C ASP A 228 8.76 -6.84 -13.20
N THR A 229 9.30 -5.91 -12.42
CA THR A 229 8.59 -5.21 -11.34
C THR A 229 8.15 -3.81 -11.79
N TYR A 230 7.25 -3.16 -11.04
CA TYR A 230 6.78 -1.82 -11.38
C TYR A 230 7.96 -0.84 -11.38
N LYS A 231 8.24 -0.26 -12.53
CA LYS A 231 9.41 0.61 -12.81
C LYS A 231 10.77 0.02 -12.39
N GLY A 232 10.87 -1.27 -12.13
CA GLY A 232 12.09 -1.92 -11.68
C GLY A 232 12.38 -1.75 -10.19
N HIS A 233 11.43 -1.30 -9.38
CA HIS A 233 11.64 -0.96 -7.97
C HIS A 233 11.12 -2.02 -6.98
N GLY A 234 10.99 -3.28 -7.43
CA GLY A 234 10.70 -4.42 -6.54
C GLY A 234 9.23 -4.55 -6.12
N LEU A 235 8.31 -3.78 -6.71
CA LEU A 235 6.89 -3.91 -6.45
C LEU A 235 6.19 -4.76 -7.51
N ARG A 236 5.24 -5.57 -7.10
CA ARG A 236 4.43 -6.40 -7.98
C ARG A 236 3.66 -5.54 -8.98
N LYS A 237 3.97 -5.74 -10.26
CA LYS A 237 3.59 -4.83 -11.35
C LYS A 237 2.09 -4.67 -11.52
N ASP A 238 1.32 -5.75 -11.42
CA ASP A 238 -0.13 -5.74 -11.58
C ASP A 238 -0.82 -5.00 -10.42
N LEU A 239 -0.37 -5.19 -9.18
CA LEU A 239 -0.91 -4.49 -8.01
C LEU A 239 -0.54 -3.00 -8.03
N ALA A 240 0.72 -2.67 -8.31
CA ALA A 240 1.15 -1.29 -8.42
C ALA A 240 0.47 -0.56 -9.60
N GLN A 241 0.19 -1.25 -10.72
CA GLN A 241 -0.57 -0.69 -11.84
C GLN A 241 -2.01 -0.41 -11.44
N ALA A 242 -2.67 -1.31 -10.69
CA ALA A 242 -4.02 -1.06 -10.17
C ALA A 242 -4.07 0.21 -9.31
N LEU A 243 -3.03 0.48 -8.52
CA LEU A 243 -2.92 1.74 -7.76
C LEU A 243 -2.66 2.94 -8.67
N ALA A 244 -1.78 2.82 -9.66
CA ALA A 244 -1.50 3.87 -10.63
C ALA A 244 -2.77 4.28 -11.42
N ASP A 245 -3.64 3.32 -11.72
CA ASP A 245 -4.89 3.54 -12.44
C ASP A 245 -5.93 4.33 -11.62
N LEU A 246 -5.80 4.37 -10.30
CA LEU A 246 -6.59 5.25 -9.42
C LEU A 246 -6.18 6.72 -9.56
N GLN A 247 -4.96 7.03 -10.01
CA GLN A 247 -4.35 8.37 -10.07
C GLN A 247 -4.38 9.11 -8.72
N PRO A 248 -3.94 8.47 -7.64
CA PRO A 248 -3.97 9.06 -6.31
C PRO A 248 -3.03 10.26 -6.21
N LYS A 249 -3.35 11.20 -5.32
CA LYS A 249 -2.53 12.41 -5.09
C LYS A 249 -1.57 12.25 -3.94
N PHE A 250 -1.86 11.37 -3.02
CA PHE A 250 -1.01 11.05 -1.87
C PHE A 250 -1.14 9.57 -1.51
N MET A 251 -0.19 9.09 -0.72
CA MET A 251 -0.24 7.78 -0.09
C MET A 251 0.06 7.91 1.39
N ARG A 252 -0.89 7.50 2.25
CA ARG A 252 -0.69 7.27 3.68
C ARG A 252 -0.09 5.88 3.89
N PHE A 253 0.96 5.79 4.69
CA PHE A 253 1.68 4.55 5.04
C PHE A 253 2.45 4.71 6.36
N PRO A 254 2.95 3.64 7.00
CA PRO A 254 2.85 2.23 6.65
C PRO A 254 1.54 1.59 7.13
N GLY A 255 0.61 2.36 7.63
CA GLY A 255 -0.68 1.87 8.07
C GLY A 255 -1.43 2.76 9.01
N GLY A 256 -2.34 2.11 9.63
CA GLY A 256 -3.17 2.30 10.77
C GLY A 256 -2.55 1.69 12.02
N CYS A 257 -3.19 0.65 12.59
CA CYS A 257 -2.74 0.01 13.83
C CYS A 257 -1.32 -0.59 13.79
N VAL A 258 -0.82 -0.96 12.61
CA VAL A 258 0.57 -1.41 12.44
C VAL A 258 1.59 -0.38 12.94
N VAL A 259 1.27 0.92 12.87
CA VAL A 259 2.19 2.01 13.25
C VAL A 259 2.61 1.91 14.71
N HIS A 260 1.65 1.82 15.62
CA HIS A 260 1.92 1.87 17.06
C HIS A 260 1.95 0.47 17.71
N GLY A 261 1.64 -0.58 16.93
CA GLY A 261 1.68 -1.96 17.41
C GLY A 261 0.67 -2.27 18.51
N GLY A 262 0.55 -3.52 18.85
CA GLY A 262 -0.39 -4.02 19.86
C GLY A 262 0.27 -4.86 20.97
N GLY A 263 1.58 -4.71 21.18
CA GLY A 263 2.32 -5.48 22.19
C GLY A 263 2.73 -4.66 23.39
N ASP A 264 2.83 -5.30 24.57
CA ASP A 264 3.32 -4.66 25.79
C ASP A 264 4.70 -4.06 25.59
N GLY A 265 4.90 -2.83 26.06
CA GLY A 265 6.19 -2.16 26.03
C GLY A 265 6.67 -1.79 24.62
N PHE A 266 5.77 -1.64 23.68
CA PHE A 266 6.07 -1.15 22.32
C PHE A 266 7.02 -2.04 21.48
N TRP A 267 7.20 -3.31 21.82
CA TRP A 267 8.18 -4.18 21.18
C TRP A 267 7.87 -4.44 19.68
N ASN A 268 6.63 -4.32 19.23
CA ASN A 268 6.22 -4.44 17.84
C ASN A 268 5.74 -3.11 17.22
N THR A 269 6.12 -1.98 17.80
CA THR A 269 5.92 -0.66 17.17
C THR A 269 6.75 -0.55 15.90
N TYR A 270 6.16 -0.02 14.85
CA TYR A 270 6.85 0.19 13.59
C TYR A 270 7.88 1.30 13.71
N ARG A 271 9.17 0.95 13.66
CA ARG A 271 10.30 1.88 13.74
C ARG A 271 10.92 2.03 12.35
N TRP A 272 10.61 3.11 11.65
CA TRP A 272 11.02 3.34 10.27
C TRP A 272 12.54 3.22 10.05
N LYS A 273 13.35 3.63 11.02
CA LYS A 273 14.82 3.54 10.98
C LYS A 273 15.32 2.12 10.79
N THR A 274 14.60 1.14 11.33
CA THR A 274 14.96 -0.28 11.22
C THR A 274 14.61 -0.90 9.86
N THR A 275 13.91 -0.17 9.02
CA THR A 275 13.50 -0.58 7.67
C THR A 275 14.40 -0.03 6.56
N LEU A 276 15.44 0.71 6.94
CA LEU A 276 16.41 1.28 6.01
C LEU A 276 17.65 0.39 5.83
N GLY A 277 18.40 0.62 4.74
CA GLY A 277 19.63 -0.08 4.44
C GLY A 277 19.43 -1.44 3.76
N PRO A 278 20.49 -2.26 3.69
CA PRO A 278 20.45 -3.60 3.09
C PRO A 278 19.42 -4.51 3.76
N LYS A 279 18.74 -5.35 2.98
CA LYS A 279 17.62 -6.20 3.47
C LYS A 279 18.04 -7.09 4.65
N GLU A 280 19.26 -7.66 4.60
CA GLU A 280 19.82 -8.51 5.64
C GLU A 280 20.12 -7.78 6.97
N GLN A 281 20.09 -6.46 6.96
CA GLN A 281 20.29 -5.62 8.16
C GLN A 281 18.99 -5.09 8.75
N ARG A 282 17.88 -5.21 8.03
CA ARG A 282 16.56 -4.74 8.48
C ARG A 282 16.04 -5.65 9.57
N LYS A 283 15.30 -5.06 10.53
CA LYS A 283 14.69 -5.82 11.61
C LYS A 283 13.28 -6.22 11.22
N SER A 284 13.05 -7.49 10.98
CA SER A 284 11.70 -8.02 10.80
C SER A 284 10.85 -7.83 12.07
N LEU A 285 9.54 -7.81 11.93
CA LEU A 285 8.62 -7.48 12.99
C LEU A 285 7.42 -8.45 12.99
N LYS A 286 6.93 -8.81 14.19
CA LYS A 286 5.59 -9.35 14.33
C LYS A 286 4.59 -8.25 14.04
N ASN A 287 3.76 -8.46 13.02
CA ASN A 287 2.67 -7.56 12.70
C ASN A 287 1.57 -7.65 13.77
N THR A 288 0.93 -6.54 14.11
CA THR A 288 -0.20 -6.49 15.06
C THR A 288 -1.37 -7.38 14.61
N TRP A 289 -1.47 -7.68 13.32
CA TRP A 289 -2.48 -8.56 12.70
C TRP A 289 -2.12 -10.06 12.75
N GLY A 290 -1.04 -10.45 13.45
CA GLY A 290 -0.71 -11.84 13.77
C GLY A 290 0.09 -12.57 12.68
N TYR A 291 0.94 -11.90 11.94
CA TYR A 291 1.88 -12.50 11.01
C TYR A 291 3.20 -11.72 10.93
N HIS A 292 4.16 -12.25 10.20
CA HIS A 292 5.51 -11.70 10.07
C HIS A 292 5.60 -10.62 8.99
N GLN A 293 6.30 -9.52 9.27
CA GLN A 293 6.73 -8.52 8.30
C GLN A 293 8.24 -8.59 8.12
N SER A 294 8.70 -8.91 6.91
CA SER A 294 10.14 -9.02 6.60
C SER A 294 10.84 -7.67 6.53
N MET A 295 10.12 -6.57 6.40
CA MET A 295 10.61 -5.23 6.07
C MET A 295 11.32 -5.16 4.71
N GLY A 296 11.03 -6.09 3.82
CA GLY A 296 11.44 -6.01 2.41
C GLY A 296 10.88 -4.78 1.72
N LEU A 297 9.62 -4.44 2.00
CA LEU A 297 9.01 -3.14 1.71
C LEU A 297 9.14 -2.26 2.96
N GLY A 298 10.08 -1.32 2.94
CA GLY A 298 10.35 -0.38 4.02
C GLY A 298 10.12 1.06 3.59
N TYR A 299 10.56 2.01 4.43
CA TYR A 299 10.33 3.43 4.17
C TYR A 299 10.94 3.92 2.87
N PHE A 300 12.13 3.44 2.50
CA PHE A 300 12.74 3.81 1.21
C PHE A 300 11.84 3.42 0.04
N GLU A 301 11.31 2.20 0.05
CA GLU A 301 10.46 1.68 -1.02
C GLU A 301 9.09 2.39 -1.07
N TYR A 302 8.51 2.76 0.09
CA TYR A 302 7.26 3.56 0.12
C TYR A 302 7.46 4.95 -0.50
N PHE A 303 8.54 5.66 -0.14
CA PHE A 303 8.85 6.97 -0.72
C PHE A 303 9.16 6.89 -2.22
N GLN A 304 9.93 5.87 -2.61
CA GLN A 304 10.21 5.61 -4.02
C GLN A 304 8.91 5.36 -4.81
N PHE A 305 7.97 4.60 -4.27
CA PHE A 305 6.68 4.36 -4.90
C PHE A 305 5.82 5.62 -4.98
N CYS A 306 5.84 6.48 -3.97
CA CYS A 306 5.20 7.79 -4.03
C CYS A 306 5.76 8.62 -5.19
N GLU A 307 7.09 8.69 -5.33
CA GLU A 307 7.73 9.38 -6.46
C GLU A 307 7.36 8.74 -7.81
N ASP A 308 7.31 7.42 -7.88
CA ASP A 308 6.93 6.67 -9.08
C ASP A 308 5.54 7.03 -9.61
N LEU A 309 4.60 7.28 -8.73
CA LEU A 309 3.22 7.66 -9.08
C LEU A 309 2.98 9.17 -9.06
N GLY A 310 3.93 9.97 -8.59
CA GLY A 310 3.76 11.40 -8.40
C GLY A 310 2.78 11.74 -7.28
N MET A 311 2.81 10.95 -6.20
CA MET A 311 2.03 11.12 -4.98
C MET A 311 2.83 11.84 -3.90
N GLU A 312 2.15 12.65 -3.07
CA GLU A 312 2.72 13.14 -1.82
C GLU A 312 2.83 12.01 -0.80
N PRO A 313 3.99 11.75 -0.19
CA PRO A 313 4.10 10.80 0.91
C PRO A 313 3.46 11.36 2.18
N VAL A 314 2.66 10.55 2.85
CA VAL A 314 2.03 10.86 4.15
C VAL A 314 2.40 9.76 5.15
N PRO A 315 3.67 9.71 5.61
CA PRO A 315 4.08 8.75 6.62
C PRO A 315 3.39 9.04 7.95
N ILE A 316 2.93 7.98 8.63
CA ILE A 316 2.36 8.06 9.97
C ILE A 316 3.35 7.50 10.96
N LEU A 317 3.63 8.24 12.03
CA LEU A 317 4.50 7.83 13.13
C LEU A 317 3.70 7.68 14.43
N PRO A 318 4.11 6.77 15.31
CA PRO A 318 3.44 6.56 16.58
C PRO A 318 3.63 7.75 17.53
N ALA A 319 2.61 8.03 18.35
CA ALA A 319 2.60 9.14 19.29
C ALA A 319 3.14 8.81 20.69
N GLY A 320 3.82 7.67 20.88
CA GLY A 320 4.25 7.19 22.20
C GLY A 320 3.11 6.57 23.03
N VAL A 321 2.05 6.13 22.34
CA VAL A 321 0.90 5.41 22.90
C VAL A 321 0.63 4.20 22.04
N SER A 322 0.29 3.05 22.64
CA SER A 322 0.01 1.82 21.91
C SER A 322 -1.35 1.84 21.23
N CYS A 323 -1.61 0.84 20.37
CA CYS A 323 -2.89 0.67 19.69
C CYS A 323 -4.06 0.63 20.68
N GLN A 324 -5.18 1.20 20.33
CA GLN A 324 -6.44 1.16 21.10
C GLN A 324 -6.94 -0.27 21.34
N GLY A 325 -6.52 -1.24 20.54
CA GLY A 325 -6.79 -2.66 20.70
C GLY A 325 -5.85 -3.42 21.63
N THR A 326 -4.81 -2.76 22.17
CA THR A 326 -3.85 -3.38 23.09
C THR A 326 -4.56 -3.81 24.38
N ASN A 327 -4.14 -4.97 24.93
CA ASN A 327 -4.61 -5.52 26.23
C ASN A 327 -6.09 -5.88 26.32
N GLY A 328 -6.90 -5.82 25.28
CA GLY A 328 -8.32 -6.14 25.38
C GLY A 328 -8.93 -6.77 24.15
N GLY A 329 -8.18 -6.82 23.06
CA GLY A 329 -8.72 -7.25 21.76
C GLY A 329 -9.75 -6.27 21.18
N TRP A 330 -9.99 -6.40 19.92
CA TRP A 330 -10.94 -5.57 19.17
C TRP A 330 -12.37 -5.79 19.67
N GLY A 331 -13.03 -4.69 20.06
CA GLY A 331 -14.46 -4.69 20.38
C GLY A 331 -14.84 -5.15 21.79
N MET A 332 -13.90 -5.36 22.70
CA MET A 332 -14.19 -5.69 24.10
C MET A 332 -14.31 -4.42 24.95
N TRP A 333 -15.41 -4.25 25.64
CA TRP A 333 -15.64 -3.20 26.63
C TRP A 333 -15.76 -3.82 28.04
N PRO A 334 -15.17 -3.19 29.07
CA PRO A 334 -14.31 -2.02 29.04
C PRO A 334 -12.92 -2.40 28.55
N THR A 335 -12.35 -1.55 27.71
CA THR A 335 -10.99 -1.74 27.23
C THR A 335 -9.99 -1.48 28.36
N GLN A 336 -8.94 -2.28 28.41
CA GLN A 336 -7.79 -1.98 29.26
C GLN A 336 -7.12 -0.69 28.77
N ALA A 337 -6.37 -0.03 29.66
CA ALA A 337 -5.64 1.18 29.30
C ALA A 337 -4.61 0.87 28.20
N GLN A 338 -4.43 1.80 27.27
CA GLN A 338 -3.34 1.76 26.33
C GLN A 338 -2.00 1.91 27.09
N ASP A 339 -0.95 1.24 26.61
CA ASP A 339 0.39 1.49 27.11
C ASP A 339 0.85 2.86 26.65
N VAL A 340 1.57 3.55 27.54
CA VAL A 340 2.10 4.90 27.29
C VAL A 340 3.60 4.95 27.54
N ALA A 341 4.35 5.52 26.63
CA ALA A 341 5.78 5.73 26.81
C ALA A 341 6.04 6.68 28.00
N PRO A 342 7.03 6.42 28.86
CA PRO A 342 7.43 7.35 29.90
C PRO A 342 7.82 8.72 29.32
N MET A 343 7.43 9.81 29.98
CA MET A 343 7.79 11.15 29.51
C MET A 343 9.32 11.37 29.41
N SER A 344 10.10 10.64 30.18
CA SER A 344 11.58 10.64 30.12
C SER A 344 12.15 10.05 28.81
N GLU A 345 11.33 9.32 28.04
CA GLU A 345 11.72 8.70 26.78
C GLU A 345 11.16 9.46 25.55
N MET A 346 10.36 10.51 25.76
CA MET A 346 9.68 11.21 24.67
C MET A 346 10.61 11.91 23.68
N ASP A 347 11.84 12.24 24.08
CA ASP A 347 12.86 12.79 23.18
C ASP A 347 13.23 11.80 22.05
N GLU A 348 13.17 10.49 22.31
CA GLU A 348 13.35 9.47 21.26
C GLU A 348 12.24 9.52 20.21
N TRP A 349 10.98 9.69 20.65
CA TRP A 349 9.82 9.79 19.75
C TRP A 349 9.84 11.08 18.92
N VAL A 350 10.30 12.18 19.51
CA VAL A 350 10.56 13.42 18.76
C VAL A 350 11.66 13.21 17.72
N ALA A 351 12.74 12.52 18.10
CA ALA A 351 13.84 12.22 17.19
C ALA A 351 13.42 11.30 16.03
N GLU A 352 12.45 10.38 16.22
CA GLU A 352 11.88 9.61 15.13
C GLU A 352 11.25 10.53 14.06
N ALA A 353 10.51 11.55 14.47
CA ALA A 353 9.86 12.49 13.55
C ALA A 353 10.87 13.43 12.85
N ILE A 354 11.75 14.06 13.60
CA ILE A 354 12.76 14.98 13.06
C ILE A 354 13.73 14.27 12.13
N ASP A 355 14.26 13.13 12.55
CA ASP A 355 15.18 12.32 11.74
C ASP A 355 14.54 11.85 10.41
N LEU A 356 13.22 11.56 10.41
CA LEU A 356 12.50 11.21 9.18
C LEU A 356 12.40 12.38 8.21
N ILE A 357 12.08 13.56 8.71
CA ILE A 357 12.05 14.78 7.89
C ILE A 357 13.43 15.06 7.31
N GLU A 358 14.47 14.96 8.14
CA GLU A 358 15.85 15.12 7.69
C GLU A 358 16.31 14.05 6.70
N TRP A 359 15.90 12.78 6.92
CA TRP A 359 16.14 11.70 5.96
C TRP A 359 15.49 12.00 4.62
N ALA A 360 14.23 12.44 4.63
CA ALA A 360 13.47 12.68 3.41
C ALA A 360 13.91 13.95 2.66
N ASN A 361 14.18 15.04 3.38
CA ASN A 361 14.38 16.38 2.81
C ASN A 361 15.79 16.94 2.95
N GLY A 362 16.60 16.41 3.88
CA GLY A 362 17.90 16.95 4.21
C GLY A 362 18.95 16.86 3.10
N ASP A 363 20.03 17.64 3.27
CA ASP A 363 21.19 17.62 2.38
C ASP A 363 22.14 16.47 2.80
N PRO A 364 22.45 15.51 1.90
CA PRO A 364 23.34 14.39 2.20
C PRO A 364 24.80 14.81 2.51
N ALA A 365 25.19 16.04 2.15
CA ALA A 365 26.52 16.55 2.48
C ALA A 365 26.68 16.95 3.96
N THR A 366 25.59 17.27 4.64
CA THR A 366 25.60 17.81 6.00
C THR A 366 24.80 16.97 7.01
N ASN A 367 23.90 16.11 6.54
CA ASN A 367 23.00 15.33 7.40
C ASN A 367 23.21 13.83 7.21
N LYS A 368 23.43 13.10 8.32
CA LYS A 368 23.66 11.65 8.30
C LYS A 368 22.50 10.83 7.76
N TRP A 369 21.26 11.25 8.04
CA TRP A 369 20.06 10.55 7.58
C TRP A 369 19.86 10.75 6.08
N ALA A 370 19.99 11.99 5.59
CA ALA A 370 19.97 12.27 4.16
C ALA A 370 21.10 11.55 3.42
N LYS A 371 22.28 11.38 4.07
CA LYS A 371 23.36 10.58 3.50
C LYS A 371 22.96 9.10 3.33
N MET A 372 22.25 8.51 4.30
CA MET A 372 21.75 7.13 4.17
C MET A 372 20.78 6.98 2.97
N ARG A 373 19.90 7.98 2.75
CA ARG A 373 19.05 8.02 1.55
C ARG A 373 19.90 8.06 0.28
N ALA A 374 20.89 8.92 0.23
CA ALA A 374 21.79 9.05 -0.93
C ALA A 374 22.60 7.78 -1.19
N ASP A 375 23.13 7.14 -0.15
CA ASP A 375 23.88 5.87 -0.24
C ASP A 375 22.96 4.73 -0.73
N ALA A 376 21.66 4.79 -0.46
CA ALA A 376 20.65 3.87 -1.00
C ALA A 376 20.26 4.16 -2.47
N GLY A 377 20.89 5.15 -3.12
CA GLY A 377 20.70 5.48 -4.53
C GLY A 377 19.82 6.69 -4.81
N HIS A 378 19.28 7.37 -3.78
CA HIS A 378 18.43 8.53 -3.92
C HIS A 378 19.02 9.81 -3.30
N PRO A 379 19.98 10.49 -3.98
CA PRO A 379 20.64 11.69 -3.43
C PRO A 379 19.74 12.93 -3.35
N LYS A 380 18.69 13.00 -4.17
CA LYS A 380 17.74 14.12 -4.14
C LYS A 380 16.75 13.99 -2.98
N PRO A 381 16.20 15.10 -2.45
CA PRO A 381 15.12 15.03 -1.45
C PRO A 381 13.85 14.43 -2.05
N PHE A 382 13.09 13.72 -1.22
CA PHE A 382 11.73 13.24 -1.56
C PHE A 382 10.67 14.34 -1.45
N ASN A 383 11.04 15.51 -0.89
CA ASN A 383 10.15 16.66 -0.67
C ASN A 383 8.95 16.32 0.22
N LEU A 384 9.19 15.64 1.34
CA LEU A 384 8.16 15.35 2.35
C LEU A 384 7.49 16.63 2.79
N LYS A 385 6.15 16.66 2.72
CA LYS A 385 5.30 17.79 3.04
C LYS A 385 4.40 17.50 4.24
N TYR A 386 3.95 16.27 4.38
CA TYR A 386 3.01 15.81 5.40
C TYR A 386 3.65 14.81 6.35
N LEU A 387 3.30 14.91 7.63
CA LEU A 387 3.67 13.93 8.65
C LEU A 387 2.50 13.69 9.58
N GLY A 388 2.02 12.44 9.64
CA GLY A 388 1.02 12.02 10.61
C GLY A 388 1.66 11.62 11.92
N ILE A 389 1.02 11.95 13.03
CA ILE A 389 1.41 11.57 14.40
C ILE A 389 0.20 10.92 15.07
N GLY A 390 0.33 9.63 15.42
CA GLY A 390 -0.74 8.83 15.98
C GLY A 390 -1.68 8.24 14.94
N ASN A 391 -2.45 7.25 15.36
CA ASN A 391 -3.50 6.56 14.59
C ASN A 391 -4.53 5.95 15.52
N GLU A 392 -5.75 6.49 15.55
CA GLU A 392 -6.88 5.93 16.30
C GLU A 392 -6.63 5.71 17.80
N GLU A 393 -5.66 6.37 18.40
CA GLU A 393 -5.51 6.31 19.86
C GLU A 393 -6.74 6.95 20.55
N LYS A 394 -7.09 6.44 21.70
CA LYS A 394 -8.00 7.16 22.61
C LYS A 394 -7.36 8.48 23.01
N ILE A 395 -8.13 9.54 22.91
CA ILE A 395 -7.66 10.90 23.21
C ILE A 395 -7.67 11.14 24.73
N SER A 396 -6.87 10.31 25.42
CA SER A 396 -6.70 10.41 26.88
C SER A 396 -5.79 11.60 27.26
N PRO A 397 -5.76 12.02 28.53
CA PRO A 397 -4.81 13.02 29.00
C PRO A 397 -3.34 12.64 28.70
N GLU A 398 -3.01 11.35 28.82
CA GLU A 398 -1.68 10.81 28.54
C GLU A 398 -1.34 10.92 27.05
N PHE A 399 -2.27 10.61 26.16
CA PHE A 399 -2.10 10.85 24.73
C PHE A 399 -1.87 12.33 24.44
N CYS A 400 -2.75 13.20 24.95
CA CYS A 400 -2.64 14.64 24.73
C CYS A 400 -1.30 15.21 25.16
N GLU A 401 -0.76 14.77 26.31
CA GLU A 401 0.55 15.20 26.80
C GLU A 401 1.69 14.82 25.85
N ARG A 402 1.70 13.56 25.36
CA ARG A 402 2.71 13.05 24.46
C ARG A 402 2.62 13.65 23.06
N PHE A 403 1.41 13.75 22.57
CA PHE A 403 1.15 14.38 21.26
C PHE A 403 1.61 15.84 21.24
N LYS A 404 1.24 16.65 22.27
CA LYS A 404 1.70 18.04 22.42
C LYS A 404 3.22 18.13 22.48
N TYR A 405 3.86 17.21 23.23
CA TYR A 405 5.30 17.15 23.36
C TYR A 405 6.01 16.97 22.01
N ILE A 406 5.51 16.05 21.17
CA ILE A 406 6.05 15.82 19.83
C ILE A 406 5.70 17.00 18.91
N TYR A 407 4.42 17.39 18.85
CA TYR A 407 3.92 18.43 17.97
C TYR A 407 4.67 19.75 18.09
N GLU A 408 4.84 20.25 19.30
CA GLU A 408 5.51 21.53 19.56
C GLU A 408 7.00 21.52 19.15
N ARG A 409 7.67 20.38 19.34
CA ARG A 409 9.10 20.24 19.00
C ARG A 409 9.33 20.07 17.51
N VAL A 410 8.51 19.26 16.88
CA VAL A 410 8.59 19.04 15.43
C VAL A 410 8.23 20.31 14.67
N THR A 411 7.13 20.99 15.02
CA THR A 411 6.71 22.24 14.37
C THR A 411 7.69 23.39 14.62
N LYS A 412 8.38 23.40 15.75
CA LYS A 412 9.46 24.37 16.03
C LYS A 412 10.69 24.10 15.16
N ALA A 413 11.07 22.82 14.97
CA ALA A 413 12.24 22.44 14.18
C ALA A 413 11.97 22.54 12.66
N HIS A 414 10.77 22.15 12.23
CA HIS A 414 10.35 22.04 10.84
C HIS A 414 8.96 22.67 10.63
N PRO A 415 8.85 24.01 10.68
CA PRO A 415 7.57 24.71 10.50
C PRO A 415 6.98 24.57 9.09
N GLU A 416 7.75 24.09 8.12
CA GLU A 416 7.32 23.81 6.75
C GLU A 416 6.51 22.50 6.62
N ILE A 417 6.56 21.62 7.63
CA ILE A 417 5.87 20.32 7.60
C ILE A 417 4.45 20.47 8.14
N ILE A 418 3.50 19.92 7.40
CA ILE A 418 2.08 19.87 7.77
C ILE A 418 1.84 18.64 8.62
N ILE A 419 1.57 18.82 9.91
CA ILE A 419 1.25 17.73 10.81
C ILE A 419 -0.21 17.32 10.63
N VAL A 420 -0.45 16.02 10.56
CA VAL A 420 -1.77 15.38 10.58
C VAL A 420 -1.93 14.69 11.92
N GLY A 421 -2.91 15.11 12.72
CA GLY A 421 -3.27 14.47 14.00
C GLY A 421 -4.47 13.56 13.85
N THR A 422 -4.89 12.90 14.93
CA THR A 422 -6.01 11.96 14.97
C THR A 422 -7.19 12.47 15.78
N ALA A 423 -8.43 12.15 15.35
CA ALA A 423 -9.65 12.36 16.10
C ALA A 423 -10.06 11.15 16.97
N GLY A 424 -9.16 10.16 17.11
CA GLY A 424 -9.40 8.94 17.86
C GLY A 424 -10.01 7.80 17.02
N PRO A 425 -10.41 6.70 17.66
CA PRO A 425 -10.78 5.46 16.99
C PRO A 425 -12.17 5.46 16.33
N GLY A 426 -12.96 6.50 16.54
CA GLY A 426 -14.30 6.62 15.95
C GLY A 426 -14.74 8.06 15.87
N SER A 427 -15.14 8.49 14.69
CA SER A 427 -15.35 9.91 14.37
C SER A 427 -16.82 10.32 14.41
N HIS A 428 -17.60 9.78 15.33
CA HIS A 428 -18.99 10.19 15.58
C HIS A 428 -19.07 11.27 16.67
N LYS A 429 -19.95 12.24 16.49
CA LYS A 429 -20.14 13.36 17.44
C LYS A 429 -20.41 12.93 18.90
N ASP A 430 -21.00 11.74 19.09
CA ASP A 430 -21.26 11.20 20.42
C ASP A 430 -20.06 10.43 21.00
N ASN A 431 -18.95 10.36 20.27
CA ASN A 431 -17.74 9.71 20.74
C ASN A 431 -16.86 10.74 21.49
N PRO A 432 -16.54 10.51 22.77
CA PRO A 432 -15.73 11.44 23.55
C PRO A 432 -14.32 11.65 22.99
N ASP A 433 -13.73 10.65 22.33
CA ASP A 433 -12.42 10.79 21.68
C ASP A 433 -12.48 11.77 20.50
N TYR A 434 -13.56 11.73 19.70
CA TYR A 434 -13.77 12.66 18.60
C TYR A 434 -13.82 14.12 19.10
N GLU A 435 -14.62 14.40 20.15
CA GLU A 435 -14.70 15.75 20.72
C GLU A 435 -13.37 16.20 21.32
N ALA A 436 -12.67 15.30 22.03
CA ALA A 436 -11.37 15.59 22.62
C ALA A 436 -10.29 15.81 21.56
N GLY A 437 -10.29 15.04 20.47
CA GLY A 437 -9.37 15.20 19.35
C GLY A 437 -9.55 16.55 18.64
N TRP A 438 -10.78 16.93 18.34
CA TRP A 438 -11.08 18.24 17.78
C TRP A 438 -10.72 19.40 18.70
N LYS A 439 -10.96 19.26 20.00
CA LYS A 439 -10.53 20.24 21.00
C LYS A 439 -9.01 20.40 21.02
N LEU A 440 -8.28 19.29 20.99
CA LEU A 440 -6.81 19.30 20.91
C LEU A 440 -6.32 19.97 19.61
N ALA A 441 -6.97 19.70 18.48
CA ALA A 441 -6.63 20.31 17.20
C ALA A 441 -6.84 21.83 17.21
N ASP A 442 -7.96 22.31 17.74
CA ASP A 442 -8.23 23.74 17.87
C ASP A 442 -7.25 24.42 18.83
N GLU A 443 -6.91 23.78 19.95
CA GLU A 443 -5.98 24.28 20.97
C GLU A 443 -4.57 24.49 20.41
N LEU A 444 -4.11 23.55 19.57
CA LEU A 444 -2.79 23.61 18.94
C LEU A 444 -2.77 24.39 17.61
N GLY A 445 -3.93 24.74 17.06
CA GLY A 445 -4.03 25.29 15.70
C GLY A 445 -3.55 24.31 14.65
N MET A 446 -3.81 23.03 14.86
CA MET A 446 -3.38 21.93 14.01
C MET A 446 -3.94 22.08 12.58
N PRO A 447 -3.12 21.89 11.52
CA PRO A 447 -3.59 22.13 10.16
C PRO A 447 -4.58 21.08 9.66
N ILE A 448 -4.40 19.80 10.03
CA ILE A 448 -5.22 18.67 9.56
C ILE A 448 -5.49 17.71 10.71
N ILE A 449 -6.74 17.23 10.80
CA ILE A 449 -7.18 16.17 11.71
C ILE A 449 -7.75 15.01 10.91
N ASP A 450 -7.43 13.80 11.32
CA ASP A 450 -7.81 12.54 10.68
C ASP A 450 -9.08 11.96 11.31
N GLU A 451 -10.09 11.68 10.48
CA GLU A 451 -11.39 11.10 10.85
C GLU A 451 -11.63 9.78 10.14
N HIS A 452 -12.17 8.77 10.84
CA HIS A 452 -12.42 7.43 10.33
C HIS A 452 -13.87 6.98 10.42
N TYR A 453 -14.40 6.33 9.35
CA TYR A 453 -15.80 5.90 9.25
C TYR A 453 -15.92 4.52 8.56
N TYR A 454 -16.10 3.45 9.33
CA TYR A 454 -16.43 2.12 8.84
C TYR A 454 -17.90 1.82 9.13
N GLU A 455 -18.78 2.11 8.17
CA GLU A 455 -20.21 2.19 8.41
C GLU A 455 -21.03 1.42 7.35
N PRO A 456 -22.29 1.05 7.64
CA PRO A 456 -23.16 0.50 6.61
C PRO A 456 -23.45 1.54 5.52
N ASN A 457 -23.83 1.09 4.32
CA ASN A 457 -24.14 1.98 3.18
C ASN A 457 -25.20 3.06 3.54
N SER A 458 -26.16 2.72 4.39
CA SER A 458 -27.18 3.65 4.87
C SER A 458 -26.62 4.89 5.57
N TYR A 459 -25.45 4.76 6.23
CA TYR A 459 -24.75 5.91 6.81
C TYR A 459 -24.26 6.85 5.72
N PHE A 460 -23.53 6.32 4.72
CA PHE A 460 -22.99 7.14 3.63
C PHE A 460 -24.05 7.78 2.77
N LEU A 461 -25.20 7.12 2.57
CA LEU A 461 -26.37 7.69 1.87
C LEU A 461 -26.96 8.89 2.62
N LYS A 462 -26.95 8.87 3.95
CA LYS A 462 -27.59 9.90 4.80
C LYS A 462 -26.64 11.00 5.27
N SER A 463 -25.35 10.71 5.36
CA SER A 463 -24.39 11.60 6.00
C SER A 463 -24.15 12.89 5.20
N ARG A 464 -24.29 14.01 5.89
CA ARG A 464 -24.03 15.38 5.39
C ARG A 464 -23.25 16.20 6.42
N GLN A 465 -22.43 15.53 7.26
CA GLN A 465 -21.77 16.15 8.41
C GLN A 465 -20.92 17.37 8.04
N TYR A 466 -20.22 17.33 6.91
CA TYR A 466 -19.29 18.40 6.52
C TYR A 466 -20.00 19.71 6.10
N ASP A 467 -21.32 19.68 5.83
CA ASP A 467 -22.09 20.90 5.60
C ASP A 467 -22.19 21.77 6.86
N ALA A 468 -22.16 21.15 8.05
CA ALA A 468 -22.24 21.80 9.33
C ALA A 468 -20.89 22.27 9.90
N TYR A 469 -19.77 21.91 9.28
CA TYR A 469 -18.44 22.31 9.76
C TYR A 469 -18.21 23.82 9.53
N PRO A 470 -17.62 24.51 10.52
CA PRO A 470 -17.31 25.95 10.37
C PRO A 470 -16.34 26.18 9.22
N ARG A 471 -16.70 27.07 8.28
CA ARG A 471 -15.88 27.33 7.08
C ARG A 471 -14.62 28.14 7.38
N ASP A 472 -14.61 28.92 8.45
CA ASP A 472 -13.51 29.73 8.94
C ASP A 472 -12.52 28.96 9.82
N ARG A 473 -12.85 27.70 10.18
CA ARG A 473 -11.94 26.82 10.94
C ARG A 473 -10.66 26.56 10.14
N LYS A 474 -9.51 26.75 10.78
CA LYS A 474 -8.20 26.54 10.15
C LYS A 474 -7.91 25.06 9.92
N THR A 475 -8.23 24.23 10.92
CA THR A 475 -8.05 22.78 10.85
C THR A 475 -8.96 22.18 9.78
N LYS A 476 -8.37 21.47 8.83
CA LYS A 476 -9.08 20.76 7.78
C LYS A 476 -9.23 19.28 8.14
N VAL A 477 -10.19 18.62 7.52
CA VAL A 477 -10.42 17.18 7.69
C VAL A 477 -9.58 16.40 6.69
N TYR A 478 -8.92 15.38 7.16
CA TYR A 478 -8.50 14.23 6.40
C TYR A 478 -9.49 13.09 6.72
N LEU A 479 -10.26 12.63 5.74
CA LEU A 479 -11.07 11.43 5.82
C LEU A 479 -10.12 10.25 5.54
N GLY A 480 -9.37 9.82 6.56
CA GLY A 480 -8.19 8.97 6.38
C GLY A 480 -8.50 7.51 6.21
N GLU A 481 -9.61 7.04 6.81
CA GLU A 481 -10.07 5.68 6.62
C GLU A 481 -11.59 5.66 6.53
N TYR A 482 -12.13 5.09 5.47
CA TYR A 482 -13.55 4.86 5.33
C TYR A 482 -13.85 3.73 4.35
N ALA A 483 -14.91 2.98 4.65
CA ALA A 483 -15.51 2.00 3.76
C ALA A 483 -16.95 1.70 4.18
N ALA A 484 -17.81 1.41 3.21
CA ALA A 484 -19.10 0.76 3.44
C ALA A 484 -18.87 -0.74 3.71
N LYS A 485 -19.59 -1.33 4.69
CA LYS A 485 -19.27 -2.65 5.28
C LYS A 485 -19.44 -3.85 4.35
N ASP A 486 -20.28 -3.74 3.31
CA ASP A 486 -20.46 -4.79 2.30
C ASP A 486 -19.68 -4.44 1.02
N LYS A 487 -19.56 -5.36 0.06
CA LYS A 487 -18.78 -5.16 -1.18
C LYS A 487 -19.65 -5.07 -2.42
N LYS A 488 -20.92 -4.73 -2.24
CA LYS A 488 -21.93 -4.69 -3.30
C LYS A 488 -21.87 -3.37 -4.09
N LEU A 489 -22.50 -3.34 -5.23
CA LEU A 489 -22.60 -2.12 -6.03
C LEU A 489 -23.29 -0.98 -5.26
N ILE A 490 -24.33 -1.30 -4.47
CA ILE A 490 -25.01 -0.28 -3.65
C ILE A 490 -24.08 0.38 -2.63
N ASP A 491 -23.13 -0.37 -2.05
CA ASP A 491 -22.14 0.15 -1.12
C ASP A 491 -21.18 1.10 -1.83
N ALA A 492 -20.67 0.69 -2.98
CA ALA A 492 -19.80 1.53 -3.81
C ALA A 492 -20.50 2.82 -4.28
N LEU A 493 -21.78 2.76 -4.63
CA LEU A 493 -22.56 3.96 -5.01
C LEU A 493 -22.85 4.86 -3.82
N ALA A 494 -23.06 4.30 -2.62
CA ALA A 494 -23.21 5.07 -1.39
C ALA A 494 -21.94 5.83 -1.04
N GLU A 495 -20.76 5.18 -1.15
CA GLU A 495 -19.45 5.80 -1.05
C GLU A 495 -19.26 6.88 -2.14
N GLY A 496 -19.71 6.62 -3.36
CA GLY A 496 -19.69 7.59 -4.45
C GLY A 496 -20.52 8.84 -4.15
N LEU A 497 -21.72 8.71 -3.61
CA LEU A 497 -22.55 9.82 -3.17
C LEU A 497 -21.89 10.60 -2.03
N TYR A 498 -21.27 9.90 -1.10
CA TYR A 498 -20.52 10.53 -0.02
C TYR A 498 -19.30 11.32 -0.54
N LEU A 499 -18.59 10.79 -1.53
CA LEU A 499 -17.49 11.52 -2.18
C LEU A 499 -17.96 12.73 -3.00
N LEU A 500 -19.14 12.69 -3.65
CA LEU A 500 -19.73 13.88 -4.27
C LEU A 500 -20.01 14.97 -3.23
N HIS A 501 -20.46 14.56 -2.03
CA HIS A 501 -20.64 15.44 -0.90
C HIS A 501 -19.30 15.99 -0.34
N VAL A 502 -18.27 15.16 -0.26
CA VAL A 502 -16.90 15.56 0.11
C VAL A 502 -16.36 16.59 -0.87
N GLU A 503 -16.48 16.39 -2.18
CA GLU A 503 -16.04 17.37 -3.19
C GLU A 503 -16.79 18.70 -3.06
N ARG A 504 -18.09 18.66 -2.75
CA ARG A 504 -18.87 19.87 -2.42
C ARG A 504 -18.29 20.61 -1.20
N ASN A 505 -17.69 19.88 -0.27
CA ASN A 505 -17.08 20.38 0.95
C ASN A 505 -15.54 20.35 0.94
N GLY A 506 -14.93 20.39 -0.25
CA GLY A 506 -13.48 20.37 -0.41
C GLY A 506 -12.73 21.61 0.09
N ASP A 507 -13.46 22.59 0.64
CA ASP A 507 -12.94 23.69 1.45
C ASP A 507 -12.81 23.34 2.95
N VAL A 508 -13.45 22.27 3.40
CA VAL A 508 -13.36 21.69 4.75
C VAL A 508 -12.55 20.40 4.75
N VAL A 509 -12.88 19.47 3.83
CA VAL A 509 -12.16 18.22 3.67
C VAL A 509 -11.03 18.41 2.68
N SER A 510 -9.80 18.22 3.11
CA SER A 510 -8.61 18.42 2.26
C SER A 510 -8.08 17.15 1.63
N MET A 511 -8.32 15.98 2.26
CA MET A 511 -7.77 14.68 1.87
C MET A 511 -8.77 13.57 2.16
N THR A 512 -8.80 12.53 1.33
CA THR A 512 -9.56 11.28 1.58
C THR A 512 -8.80 10.06 1.10
N SER A 513 -8.93 8.95 1.81
CA SER A 513 -8.43 7.64 1.36
C SER A 513 -9.33 6.50 1.81
N TYR A 514 -9.71 5.64 0.87
CA TYR A 514 -10.42 4.39 1.18
C TYR A 514 -9.50 3.43 1.93
N ALA A 515 -10.03 2.70 2.90
CA ALA A 515 -9.28 1.74 3.72
C ALA A 515 -10.12 0.50 4.06
N PRO A 516 -9.44 -0.66 4.21
CA PRO A 516 -8.08 -0.97 3.78
C PRO A 516 -7.94 -1.13 2.27
N LEU A 517 -6.67 -1.11 1.79
CA LEU A 517 -6.37 -1.10 0.35
C LEU A 517 -6.31 -2.49 -0.27
N PHE A 518 -5.59 -3.42 0.37
CA PHE A 518 -5.30 -4.75 -0.17
C PHE A 518 -5.62 -5.88 0.78
N ALA A 519 -6.18 -6.97 0.23
CA ALA A 519 -6.27 -8.24 0.92
C ALA A 519 -5.82 -9.41 0.05
N ARG A 520 -4.90 -10.22 0.59
CA ARG A 520 -4.52 -11.49 -0.02
C ARG A 520 -5.64 -12.51 0.15
N LYS A 521 -5.99 -13.22 -0.92
CA LYS A 521 -6.91 -14.37 -0.86
C LYS A 521 -6.43 -15.38 0.18
N ASN A 522 -7.34 -15.89 0.99
CA ASN A 522 -7.09 -16.84 2.09
C ASN A 522 -6.27 -16.29 3.29
N ALA A 523 -5.94 -15.00 3.30
CA ALA A 523 -5.21 -14.35 4.39
C ALA A 523 -5.82 -12.99 4.77
N THR A 524 -7.14 -12.86 4.60
CA THR A 524 -7.89 -11.64 4.89
C THR A 524 -8.14 -11.51 6.39
N ASN A 525 -7.64 -10.45 7.02
CA ASN A 525 -7.84 -10.13 8.44
C ASN A 525 -8.95 -9.09 8.66
N TRP A 526 -9.25 -8.30 7.63
CA TRP A 526 -10.28 -7.26 7.63
C TRP A 526 -11.10 -7.34 6.34
N ASN A 527 -12.36 -6.93 6.40
CA ASN A 527 -13.26 -6.90 5.25
C ASN A 527 -14.29 -5.77 5.43
N PRO A 528 -14.57 -4.94 4.42
CA PRO A 528 -14.08 -5.02 3.03
C PRO A 528 -12.69 -4.41 2.83
N ASP A 529 -12.02 -4.84 1.75
CA ASP A 529 -10.81 -4.22 1.21
C ASP A 529 -11.08 -3.73 -0.22
N LEU A 530 -10.31 -2.76 -0.71
CA LEU A 530 -10.54 -2.16 -2.03
C LEU A 530 -10.15 -3.10 -3.18
N ILE A 531 -9.02 -3.81 -3.01
CA ILE A 531 -8.44 -4.72 -4.00
C ILE A 531 -8.10 -6.04 -3.32
N TYR A 532 -8.72 -7.11 -3.76
CA TYR A 532 -8.31 -8.47 -3.38
C TYR A 532 -7.32 -9.00 -4.40
N PHE A 533 -6.45 -9.92 -4.03
CA PHE A 533 -5.46 -10.48 -4.95
C PHE A 533 -5.06 -11.92 -4.58
N ASP A 534 -4.56 -12.64 -5.56
CA ASP A 534 -3.85 -13.91 -5.41
C ASP A 534 -2.44 -13.82 -6.02
N ASN A 535 -1.76 -14.94 -6.24
CA ASN A 535 -0.43 -14.96 -6.83
C ASN A 535 -0.40 -14.57 -8.31
N GLU A 536 -1.54 -14.45 -8.96
CA GLU A 536 -1.64 -14.26 -10.41
C GLU A 536 -2.16 -12.89 -10.81
N ARG A 537 -3.14 -12.36 -10.05
CA ARG A 537 -3.84 -11.13 -10.45
C ARG A 537 -4.56 -10.43 -9.30
N PRO A 538 -4.85 -9.14 -9.45
CA PRO A 538 -5.81 -8.42 -8.61
C PRO A 538 -7.27 -8.75 -9.00
N PHE A 539 -8.16 -8.59 -8.02
CA PHE A 539 -9.61 -8.61 -8.15
C PHE A 539 -10.15 -7.27 -7.66
N LEU A 540 -10.65 -6.48 -8.58
CA LEU A 540 -11.05 -5.10 -8.35
C LEU A 540 -12.51 -5.04 -7.91
N THR A 541 -12.78 -4.49 -6.72
CA THR A 541 -14.15 -4.39 -6.18
C THR A 541 -14.99 -3.33 -6.90
N CYS A 542 -16.30 -3.29 -6.62
CA CYS A 542 -17.15 -2.21 -7.11
C CYS A 542 -16.69 -0.85 -6.59
N SER A 543 -16.28 -0.77 -5.30
CA SER A 543 -15.71 0.42 -4.68
C SER A 543 -14.43 0.89 -5.37
N TYR A 544 -13.56 -0.03 -5.80
CA TYR A 544 -12.36 0.35 -6.57
C TYR A 544 -12.69 1.20 -7.79
N TYR A 545 -13.70 0.81 -8.57
CA TYR A 545 -14.07 1.56 -9.77
C TYR A 545 -14.68 2.93 -9.46
N VAL A 546 -15.42 3.05 -8.35
CA VAL A 546 -15.89 4.36 -7.89
C VAL A 546 -14.71 5.23 -7.47
N GLN A 547 -13.78 4.72 -6.64
CA GLN A 547 -12.58 5.44 -6.24
C GLN A 547 -11.75 5.87 -7.47
N GLN A 548 -11.63 5.00 -8.49
CA GLN A 548 -10.94 5.30 -9.74
C GLN A 548 -11.58 6.48 -10.48
N MET A 549 -12.92 6.52 -10.55
CA MET A 549 -13.62 7.65 -11.20
C MET A 549 -13.33 8.97 -10.48
N PHE A 550 -13.24 8.98 -9.14
CA PHE A 550 -12.92 10.18 -8.37
C PHE A 550 -11.44 10.58 -8.49
N GLY A 551 -10.50 9.63 -8.35
CA GLY A 551 -9.07 9.90 -8.49
C GLY A 551 -8.69 10.44 -9.86
N GLN A 552 -9.28 9.88 -10.94
CA GLN A 552 -9.08 10.33 -12.33
C GLN A 552 -9.74 11.69 -12.62
N SER A 553 -10.60 12.21 -11.75
CA SER A 553 -11.35 13.46 -11.95
C SER A 553 -11.04 14.55 -10.94
N SER A 554 -9.88 14.53 -10.32
CA SER A 554 -9.42 15.55 -9.36
C SER A 554 -9.21 16.92 -10.02
N GLY A 555 -9.48 17.99 -9.28
CA GLY A 555 -9.29 19.37 -9.74
C GLY A 555 -9.34 20.38 -8.61
N GLN A 556 -9.27 21.67 -8.95
CA GLN A 556 -9.09 22.76 -7.98
C GLN A 556 -10.36 23.56 -7.70
N TYR A 557 -11.40 23.37 -8.51
CA TYR A 557 -12.65 24.14 -8.36
C TYR A 557 -13.88 23.27 -8.51
N TYR A 558 -14.82 23.43 -7.58
CA TYR A 558 -16.16 22.82 -7.59
C TYR A 558 -17.22 23.82 -8.06
N TYR A 559 -18.18 23.35 -8.88
CA TYR A 559 -19.34 24.13 -9.38
C TYR A 559 -20.64 23.41 -9.05
N GLY A 560 -21.38 23.87 -8.05
CA GLY A 560 -22.62 23.24 -7.58
C GLY A 560 -23.86 23.51 -8.43
N ASP A 561 -23.85 24.58 -9.22
CA ASP A 561 -25.03 25.12 -9.96
C ASP A 561 -25.11 24.63 -11.44
N CYS A 562 -24.26 23.67 -11.83
CA CYS A 562 -24.19 23.16 -13.19
C CYS A 562 -25.16 21.99 -13.48
N VAL A 563 -25.66 21.32 -12.44
CA VAL A 563 -26.54 20.15 -12.58
C VAL A 563 -27.73 20.30 -11.64
N SER A 564 -28.93 20.00 -12.14
CA SER A 564 -30.17 19.91 -11.35
C SER A 564 -30.95 18.65 -11.75
N PHE A 565 -31.69 18.07 -10.82
CA PHE A 565 -32.52 16.91 -11.10
C PHE A 565 -33.98 17.31 -11.39
N GLU A 566 -34.66 16.55 -12.25
CA GLU A 566 -36.09 16.77 -12.50
C GLU A 566 -36.91 16.41 -11.25
N GLY A 567 -37.84 17.30 -10.89
CA GLY A 567 -38.67 17.13 -9.70
C GLY A 567 -38.13 17.85 -8.44
N ASP A 568 -36.87 18.26 -8.46
CA ASP A 568 -36.31 19.05 -7.34
C ASP A 568 -36.75 20.52 -7.45
N ALA A 569 -37.11 21.13 -6.32
CA ALA A 569 -37.38 22.55 -6.30
C ALA A 569 -36.08 23.34 -6.47
N PRO A 570 -36.05 24.41 -7.30
CA PRO A 570 -34.86 25.23 -7.49
C PRO A 570 -34.38 25.85 -6.16
N GLY A 571 -33.12 25.60 -5.78
CA GLY A 571 -32.50 26.19 -4.60
C GLY A 571 -32.87 25.53 -3.26
N ILE A 572 -33.61 24.44 -3.26
CA ILE A 572 -33.80 23.60 -2.07
C ILE A 572 -32.71 22.52 -2.10
N GLU A 573 -31.80 22.58 -1.13
CA GLU A 573 -30.94 21.44 -0.82
C GLU A 573 -31.83 20.25 -0.46
N GLN A 574 -31.51 19.07 -0.99
CA GLN A 574 -32.24 17.83 -0.71
C GLN A 574 -32.46 17.68 0.80
N PRO A 575 -33.64 17.19 1.25
CA PRO A 575 -33.81 16.86 2.65
C PRO A 575 -32.69 15.93 3.13
N GLN A 576 -32.26 16.10 4.38
CA GLN A 576 -31.18 15.32 4.98
C GLN A 576 -31.50 13.81 5.09
N GLU A 577 -32.70 13.39 4.81
CA GLU A 577 -33.19 12.03 4.89
C GLU A 577 -33.25 11.42 3.48
N ASP A 578 -32.51 10.32 3.26
CA ASP A 578 -32.60 9.42 2.10
C ASP A 578 -32.28 10.02 0.72
N VAL A 579 -31.17 10.77 0.59
CA VAL A 579 -30.71 11.22 -0.72
C VAL A 579 -29.98 10.08 -1.44
N HIS A 580 -30.63 9.49 -2.42
CA HIS A 580 -30.09 8.39 -3.21
C HIS A 580 -29.49 8.82 -4.56
N TYR A 581 -29.35 10.12 -4.82
CA TYR A 581 -28.73 10.65 -6.04
C TYR A 581 -28.00 11.97 -5.76
N GLY A 582 -27.01 12.28 -6.57
CA GLY A 582 -26.19 13.46 -6.39
C GLY A 582 -25.28 13.75 -7.57
N GLN A 583 -24.61 14.90 -7.50
CA GLN A 583 -23.74 15.39 -8.56
C GLN A 583 -22.52 16.15 -8.04
N SER A 584 -21.47 16.20 -8.86
CA SER A 584 -20.33 17.09 -8.67
C SER A 584 -19.77 17.52 -10.03
N VAL A 585 -19.42 18.80 -10.12
CA VAL A 585 -18.72 19.34 -11.30
C VAL A 585 -17.39 19.93 -10.87
N ILE A 586 -16.30 19.33 -11.33
CA ILE A 586 -14.92 19.67 -10.95
C ILE A 586 -14.15 20.20 -12.15
N LEU A 587 -13.51 21.35 -11.97
CA LEU A 587 -12.60 21.92 -12.96
C LEU A 587 -11.15 21.75 -12.52
N ASN A 588 -10.36 21.10 -13.40
CA ASN A 588 -8.92 21.07 -13.28
C ASN A 588 -8.31 22.14 -14.20
N VAL A 589 -7.83 23.23 -13.60
CA VAL A 589 -7.26 24.37 -14.36
C VAL A 589 -5.85 24.09 -14.87
N LYS A 590 -5.14 23.13 -14.25
CA LYS A 590 -3.77 22.72 -14.65
C LYS A 590 -3.84 21.90 -15.95
N THR A 591 -4.74 20.93 -16.02
CA THR A 591 -4.92 20.04 -17.18
C THR A 591 -5.97 20.54 -18.19
N ARG A 592 -6.72 21.61 -17.84
CA ARG A 592 -7.82 22.19 -18.62
C ARG A 592 -8.92 21.15 -18.93
N LYS A 593 -9.29 20.38 -17.90
CA LYS A 593 -10.35 19.40 -17.95
C LYS A 593 -11.50 19.77 -17.02
N LEU A 594 -12.71 19.50 -17.47
CA LEU A 594 -13.92 19.63 -16.68
C LEU A 594 -14.55 18.25 -16.53
N PHE A 595 -14.86 17.87 -15.30
CA PHE A 595 -15.49 16.61 -14.97
C PHE A 595 -16.88 16.84 -14.41
N VAL A 596 -17.85 16.09 -14.91
CA VAL A 596 -19.25 16.08 -14.42
C VAL A 596 -19.53 14.67 -13.95
N LYS A 597 -19.75 14.49 -12.66
CA LYS A 597 -20.10 13.21 -12.02
C LYS A 597 -21.55 13.25 -11.55
N ILE A 598 -22.31 12.21 -11.87
CA ILE A 598 -23.71 12.08 -11.45
C ILE A 598 -23.92 10.64 -11.01
N CYS A 599 -24.47 10.45 -9.81
CA CYS A 599 -24.71 9.14 -9.21
C CYS A 599 -26.19 8.97 -8.88
N ASN A 600 -26.73 7.78 -9.13
CA ASN A 600 -28.06 7.34 -8.73
C ASN A 600 -27.94 5.97 -8.03
N ALA A 601 -28.07 5.96 -6.72
CA ALA A 601 -28.08 4.76 -5.87
C ALA A 601 -29.51 4.28 -5.56
N SER A 602 -30.54 4.83 -6.23
CA SER A 602 -31.93 4.38 -6.05
C SER A 602 -32.31 3.30 -7.03
N GLY A 603 -33.39 2.55 -6.72
CA GLY A 603 -34.01 1.56 -7.61
C GLY A 603 -34.85 2.16 -8.75
N GLU A 604 -34.95 3.49 -8.83
CA GLU A 604 -35.74 4.21 -9.83
C GLU A 604 -34.83 5.03 -10.74
N PRO A 605 -35.15 5.15 -12.06
CA PRO A 605 -34.41 6.00 -12.95
C PRO A 605 -34.50 7.47 -12.51
N LYS A 606 -33.43 8.24 -12.74
CA LYS A 606 -33.37 9.67 -12.45
C LYS A 606 -32.96 10.45 -13.69
N THR A 607 -33.47 11.68 -13.80
CA THR A 607 -33.09 12.57 -14.89
C THR A 607 -32.42 13.81 -14.36
N ALA A 608 -31.22 14.09 -14.88
CA ALA A 608 -30.46 15.30 -14.55
C ALA A 608 -30.35 16.24 -15.76
N ASN A 609 -30.54 17.54 -15.52
CA ASN A 609 -30.30 18.60 -16.47
C ASN A 609 -28.92 19.22 -16.22
N VAL A 610 -28.05 19.16 -17.21
CA VAL A 610 -26.67 19.65 -17.14
C VAL A 610 -26.54 20.94 -17.96
N ASN A 611 -25.99 22.01 -17.36
CA ASN A 611 -25.71 23.28 -18.03
C ASN A 611 -24.26 23.71 -17.84
N LEU A 612 -23.46 23.54 -18.88
CA LEU A 612 -22.05 23.87 -18.93
C LEU A 612 -21.76 25.10 -19.80
N SER A 613 -22.74 25.99 -20.02
CA SER A 613 -22.65 27.12 -20.97
C SER A 613 -21.51 28.11 -20.67
N ARG A 614 -21.07 28.19 -19.38
CA ARG A 614 -19.95 29.03 -18.94
C ARG A 614 -18.56 28.51 -19.36
N PHE A 615 -18.47 27.24 -19.79
CA PHE A 615 -17.21 26.60 -20.13
C PHE A 615 -16.97 26.54 -21.65
N GLY A 616 -15.71 26.68 -22.05
CA GLY A 616 -15.28 26.59 -23.45
C GLY A 616 -14.98 25.16 -23.89
N LEU A 617 -16.02 24.31 -23.98
CA LEU A 617 -15.85 22.87 -24.29
C LEU A 617 -15.32 22.61 -25.68
N LYS A 618 -14.38 21.68 -25.84
CA LYS A 618 -14.01 21.09 -27.13
C LYS A 618 -15.13 20.17 -27.66
N LYS A 619 -15.01 19.75 -28.94
CA LYS A 619 -16.09 19.04 -29.66
C LYS A 619 -16.44 17.65 -29.12
N MET A 620 -15.48 16.99 -28.49
CA MET A 620 -15.62 15.61 -27.99
C MET A 620 -15.45 15.55 -26.49
N ALA A 621 -16.10 14.60 -25.86
CA ALA A 621 -15.99 14.28 -24.43
C ALA A 621 -15.93 12.75 -24.27
N THR A 622 -15.36 12.31 -23.17
CA THR A 622 -15.42 10.90 -22.75
C THR A 622 -16.51 10.73 -21.72
N LYS A 623 -17.40 9.77 -21.92
CA LYS A 623 -18.36 9.33 -20.90
C LYS A 623 -17.89 8.01 -20.34
N THR A 624 -17.78 7.92 -19.01
CA THR A 624 -17.53 6.71 -18.26
C THR A 624 -18.81 6.37 -17.47
N SER A 625 -19.30 5.14 -17.57
CA SER A 625 -20.50 4.70 -16.85
C SER A 625 -20.25 3.41 -16.08
N LEU A 626 -20.80 3.32 -14.88
CA LEU A 626 -20.82 2.16 -14.02
C LEU A 626 -22.27 1.86 -13.65
N SER A 627 -22.75 0.62 -13.84
CA SER A 627 -24.13 0.24 -13.53
C SER A 627 -24.26 -1.26 -13.36
N GLY A 628 -25.29 -1.68 -12.60
CA GLY A 628 -25.63 -3.08 -12.35
C GLY A 628 -26.87 -3.18 -11.47
N ASN A 629 -27.05 -4.32 -10.80
CA ASN A 629 -28.05 -4.47 -9.74
C ASN A 629 -27.45 -4.08 -8.39
N ALA A 630 -28.28 -3.63 -7.46
CA ALA A 630 -27.82 -3.20 -6.13
C ALA A 630 -26.91 -4.21 -5.42
N ASN A 631 -27.21 -5.49 -5.55
CA ASN A 631 -26.52 -6.60 -4.89
C ASN A 631 -25.41 -7.25 -5.75
N ASP A 632 -25.10 -6.71 -6.93
CA ASP A 632 -23.97 -7.21 -7.71
C ASP A 632 -22.67 -6.96 -6.96
N GLU A 633 -21.78 -7.95 -6.95
CA GLU A 633 -20.49 -7.92 -6.29
C GLU A 633 -19.40 -8.42 -7.25
N ASN A 634 -18.27 -7.75 -7.22
CA ASN A 634 -17.05 -8.24 -7.83
C ASN A 634 -16.27 -9.08 -6.81
N ASN A 635 -15.98 -10.33 -7.14
CA ASN A 635 -15.27 -11.27 -6.30
C ASN A 635 -14.30 -12.13 -7.12
N TYR A 636 -13.70 -13.15 -6.49
CA TYR A 636 -12.72 -14.02 -7.17
C TYR A 636 -13.29 -14.81 -8.37
N ASP A 637 -14.58 -15.13 -8.34
CA ASP A 637 -15.23 -15.98 -9.33
C ASP A 637 -15.83 -15.17 -10.48
N ALA A 638 -16.32 -13.96 -10.18
CA ALA A 638 -16.98 -13.10 -11.16
C ALA A 638 -16.72 -11.61 -10.90
N GLN A 639 -16.57 -10.85 -11.96
CA GLN A 639 -16.43 -9.40 -11.95
C GLN A 639 -17.43 -8.73 -12.90
N PRO A 640 -18.73 -8.77 -12.58
CA PRO A 640 -19.77 -8.27 -13.46
C PRO A 640 -19.76 -6.75 -13.61
N ILE A 641 -19.20 -6.03 -12.63
CA ILE A 641 -19.19 -4.57 -12.58
C ILE A 641 -17.84 -4.04 -13.03
N ALA A 642 -17.84 -3.29 -14.12
CA ALA A 642 -16.68 -2.57 -14.62
C ALA A 642 -17.11 -1.30 -15.35
N PRO A 643 -16.30 -0.23 -15.35
CA PRO A 643 -16.62 0.99 -16.08
C PRO A 643 -16.62 0.78 -17.59
N LYS A 644 -17.63 1.35 -18.26
CA LYS A 644 -17.71 1.41 -19.72
C LYS A 644 -17.37 2.82 -20.18
N LYS A 645 -16.39 2.95 -21.09
CA LYS A 645 -15.95 4.25 -21.64
C LYS A 645 -16.40 4.39 -23.09
N GLU A 646 -16.97 5.54 -23.43
CA GLU A 646 -17.40 5.89 -24.79
C GLU A 646 -17.05 7.33 -25.14
N GLN A 647 -16.72 7.59 -26.41
CA GLN A 647 -16.54 8.93 -26.93
C GLN A 647 -17.86 9.49 -27.41
N ILE A 648 -18.22 10.68 -26.94
CA ILE A 648 -19.47 11.35 -27.27
C ILE A 648 -19.21 12.76 -27.81
N LYS A 649 -20.20 13.35 -28.50
CA LYS A 649 -20.16 14.78 -28.81
C LYS A 649 -20.41 15.58 -27.55
N ALA A 650 -19.57 16.57 -27.30
CA ALA A 650 -19.73 17.47 -26.18
C ALA A 650 -20.93 18.38 -26.37
N ALA A 651 -21.77 18.53 -25.37
CA ALA A 651 -22.89 19.43 -25.35
C ALA A 651 -22.81 20.38 -24.14
N LYS A 652 -23.07 21.66 -24.37
CA LYS A 652 -23.11 22.67 -23.27
C LYS A 652 -24.37 22.54 -22.42
N LYS A 653 -25.44 22.01 -22.97
CA LYS A 653 -26.69 21.69 -22.27
C LYS A 653 -27.11 20.30 -22.71
N MET A 654 -27.43 19.45 -21.73
CA MET A 654 -27.89 18.10 -22.01
C MET A 654 -28.79 17.59 -20.89
N LYS A 655 -29.68 16.69 -21.26
CA LYS A 655 -30.49 15.90 -20.35
C LYS A 655 -29.80 14.53 -20.21
N VAL A 656 -29.57 14.09 -18.98
CA VAL A 656 -28.91 12.82 -18.66
C VAL A 656 -29.92 11.93 -17.95
N GLU A 657 -30.25 10.81 -18.57
CA GLU A 657 -31.03 9.76 -17.95
C GLU A 657 -30.08 8.76 -17.26
N LEU A 658 -30.28 8.58 -15.96
CA LEU A 658 -29.52 7.68 -15.12
C LEU A 658 -30.37 6.44 -14.86
N ALA A 659 -29.84 5.27 -15.20
CA ALA A 659 -30.46 4.01 -14.82
C ALA A 659 -30.47 3.86 -13.28
N PRO A 660 -31.33 3.01 -12.72
CA PRO A 660 -31.19 2.58 -11.33
C PRO A 660 -29.77 2.06 -11.06
N TYR A 661 -29.27 2.30 -9.86
CA TYR A 661 -27.95 1.82 -9.41
C TYR A 661 -26.83 2.09 -10.40
N SER A 662 -26.62 3.36 -10.74
CA SER A 662 -25.61 3.77 -11.72
C SER A 662 -24.86 5.05 -11.33
N MET A 663 -23.64 5.16 -11.85
CA MET A 663 -22.84 6.37 -11.81
C MET A 663 -22.31 6.67 -13.19
N VAL A 664 -22.32 7.95 -13.59
CA VAL A 664 -21.73 8.42 -14.84
C VAL A 664 -20.77 9.58 -14.59
N MET A 665 -19.69 9.60 -15.34
CA MET A 665 -18.72 10.68 -15.38
C MET A 665 -18.50 11.14 -16.80
N TYR A 666 -18.58 12.44 -17.02
CA TYR A 666 -18.23 13.08 -18.30
C TYR A 666 -16.91 13.86 -18.12
N GLU A 667 -15.95 13.58 -18.96
CA GLU A 667 -14.68 14.30 -19.04
C GLU A 667 -14.65 15.17 -20.30
N TYR A 668 -14.53 16.47 -20.12
CA TYR A 668 -14.43 17.45 -21.21
C TYR A 668 -13.04 18.09 -21.21
N SER A 669 -12.44 18.29 -22.39
CA SER A 669 -11.32 19.18 -22.59
C SER A 669 -11.83 20.62 -22.85
N LEU A 670 -11.09 21.62 -22.32
CA LEU A 670 -11.38 23.05 -22.46
C LEU A 670 -10.37 23.77 -23.35
#